data_1952782c25f09a33a6a04a9ba3d49994
#
_entry.id   1952782c25f09a33a6a04a9ba3d49994
#
_cell.length_a   1.000
_cell.length_b   1.000
_cell.length_c   1.000
_cell.angle_alpha   90.00
_cell.angle_beta   90.00
_cell.angle_gamma   90.00
#
_symmetry.space_group_name_H-M   'P 1'
#
loop_
_entity.id
_entity.type
_entity.pdbx_description
1 polymer ?
#
loop_
_entity_poly.entity_id
_entity_poly.type
_entity_poly.pdbx_seq_one_letter_code
_entity_poly.pdbx_strand_id
1 'polypeptide(L)'
;MLLISDAKRDILPVNLYGGKAYGLYLLAKNGYPIPETIAIQATADIDDINNVEFQKELHQKLSPFAVNGMFDLAVRSSCTLEDDYTNSMAGHFTSILGTMSFENILTNIKNVIKGLEKVSAHNGKMGIVIQPKVNADYSGVLFSSDPISYSKKQMVITYTNGIGDKLVSGEASGTDVIIKIKDGECVSDDIMDEPFQTLLYLLAQKSKQLEDILKYPLDIEWAIAGSVLYFLQCRPLTSITATPSVLCAVNKQNLSSLPAQLVSHDKIKLRLTAQEANILISDAYVCIRNTCNDPGISLDISKSNDCRGYSAVIIYPQRLSNKVIRSFVGDKMKVFGSITDCCRYGIRSFPEYEGLTACLAGYSEKLDSEYWISATIIQEIFDPLYTGVIQRIPEGFIIEITRGHFLTKGVVPTSQYIVSNQGYILEKNEIQQRTWLKIIEGHVIYCVCNNGDESLVSLRDIDIKNIIQCFNPVLKTDSNVVEFGLLQQTEDVLKPYLIDFVDDNSPINISSADIKSGIISYGSITGKPIVVEKIDADSLNEHFHNTLSETTKSNEKIIFICKNPELALLALVNQYEPQNIGFVFENCAVGAHMAVILREKGIPAIRIGSSFYTLPRQGNCTVDAKTPGLLPKERLKYE
;
A
#
# COMPACT_ATOMS: atom_id res chain seq x y z
N MET A 1 15.15 28.43 -35.97
CA MET A 1 15.54 28.51 -34.52
C MET A 1 14.69 29.51 -33.78
N LEU A 2 14.40 29.23 -32.51
CA LEU A 2 13.55 30.08 -31.65
C LEU A 2 14.30 30.40 -30.35
N LEU A 3 14.25 31.67 -29.89
CA LEU A 3 14.54 32.03 -28.51
C LEU A 3 13.27 31.80 -27.69
N ILE A 4 13.35 30.97 -26.63
CA ILE A 4 12.15 30.63 -25.85
C ILE A 4 11.58 31.86 -25.14
N SER A 5 12.41 32.82 -24.73
CA SER A 5 11.97 34.10 -24.16
C SER A 5 11.05 34.90 -25.10
N ASP A 6 11.23 34.77 -26.42
CA ASP A 6 10.46 35.48 -27.43
C ASP A 6 9.12 34.79 -27.75
N ALA A 7 8.99 33.51 -27.41
CA ALA A 7 7.80 32.70 -27.69
C ALA A 7 6.60 32.96 -26.76
N LYS A 8 6.63 33.98 -25.90
CA LYS A 8 5.58 34.25 -24.88
C LYS A 8 4.17 34.41 -25.42
N ARG A 9 4.00 34.65 -26.72
CA ARG A 9 2.68 34.87 -27.36
C ARG A 9 2.14 33.70 -28.16
N ASP A 10 2.99 32.81 -28.64
CA ASP A 10 2.63 31.68 -29.49
C ASP A 10 2.75 30.37 -28.75
N ILE A 11 1.91 29.39 -29.10
CA ILE A 11 2.02 28.03 -28.53
C ILE A 11 3.21 27.35 -29.19
N LEU A 12 4.23 26.94 -28.41
CA LEU A 12 5.34 26.15 -28.89
C LEU A 12 4.86 24.69 -29.12
N PRO A 13 4.83 24.18 -30.36
CA PRO A 13 4.39 22.82 -30.59
C PRO A 13 5.44 21.79 -30.15
N VAL A 14 5.06 20.85 -29.29
CA VAL A 14 5.94 19.75 -28.81
C VAL A 14 6.47 18.94 -30.00
N ASN A 15 5.63 18.68 -31.00
CA ASN A 15 6.01 17.91 -32.20
C ASN A 15 7.02 18.61 -33.09
N LEU A 16 7.30 19.90 -32.89
CA LEU A 16 8.32 20.64 -33.63
C LEU A 16 9.62 20.87 -32.85
N TYR A 17 9.58 20.96 -31.52
CA TYR A 17 10.74 21.33 -30.72
C TYR A 17 11.12 20.29 -29.65
N GLY A 18 10.27 19.28 -29.40
CA GLY A 18 10.46 18.24 -28.42
C GLY A 18 10.05 18.63 -26.99
N GLY A 19 10.06 17.64 -26.08
CA GLY A 19 9.52 17.76 -24.73
C GLY A 19 10.28 18.75 -23.86
N LYS A 20 11.63 18.71 -23.85
CA LYS A 20 12.44 19.63 -23.01
C LYS A 20 12.25 21.09 -23.41
N ALA A 21 12.23 21.39 -24.70
CA ALA A 21 11.96 22.76 -25.19
C ALA A 21 10.55 23.21 -24.79
N TYR A 22 9.56 22.32 -24.86
CA TYR A 22 8.20 22.62 -24.44
C TYR A 22 8.09 22.87 -22.94
N GLY A 23 8.74 22.06 -22.10
CA GLY A 23 8.79 22.28 -20.64
C GLY A 23 9.39 23.64 -20.28
N LEU A 24 10.50 24.02 -20.92
CA LEU A 24 11.12 25.34 -20.74
C LEU A 24 10.22 26.48 -21.23
N TYR A 25 9.50 26.27 -22.32
CA TYR A 25 8.50 27.24 -22.78
C TYR A 25 7.36 27.43 -21.77
N LEU A 26 6.85 26.34 -21.18
CA LEU A 26 5.82 26.45 -20.12
C LEU A 26 6.32 27.25 -18.91
N LEU A 27 7.55 27.01 -18.49
CA LEU A 27 8.21 27.78 -17.42
C LEU A 27 8.29 29.27 -17.78
N ALA A 28 8.86 29.61 -18.95
CA ALA A 28 9.01 31.00 -19.41
C ALA A 28 7.67 31.72 -19.59
N LYS A 29 6.67 31.04 -20.16
CA LYS A 29 5.30 31.56 -20.36
C LYS A 29 4.64 31.95 -19.05
N ASN A 30 4.90 31.19 -17.98
CA ASN A 30 4.35 31.44 -16.65
C ASN A 30 5.26 32.32 -15.79
N GLY A 31 6.33 32.91 -16.37
CA GLY A 31 7.19 33.88 -15.68
C GLY A 31 8.22 33.28 -14.75
N TYR A 32 8.54 31.99 -14.89
CA TYR A 32 9.58 31.33 -14.09
C TYR A 32 10.97 31.65 -14.65
N PRO A 33 11.97 31.91 -13.79
CA PRO A 33 13.35 32.17 -14.23
C PRO A 33 13.96 30.93 -14.88
N ILE A 34 14.24 31.01 -16.16
CA ILE A 34 14.99 30.00 -16.91
C ILE A 34 16.29 30.63 -17.44
N PRO A 35 17.36 29.89 -17.65
CA PRO A 35 18.49 30.35 -18.47
C PRO A 35 17.99 30.74 -19.86
N GLU A 36 18.58 31.74 -20.48
CA GLU A 36 18.20 32.09 -21.83
C GLU A 36 18.39 30.89 -22.76
N THR A 37 17.34 30.54 -23.50
CA THR A 37 17.26 29.23 -24.17
C THR A 37 17.02 29.38 -25.65
N ILE A 38 17.89 28.79 -26.45
CA ILE A 38 17.74 28.62 -27.91
C ILE A 38 17.21 27.23 -28.17
N ALA A 39 16.06 27.13 -28.85
CA ALA A 39 15.47 25.87 -29.31
C ALA A 39 15.63 25.71 -30.82
N ILE A 40 16.17 24.58 -31.24
CA ILE A 40 16.28 24.16 -32.66
C ILE A 40 15.19 23.14 -32.93
N GLN A 41 14.51 23.30 -34.06
CA GLN A 41 13.39 22.41 -34.44
C GLN A 41 13.87 20.97 -34.65
N ALA A 42 13.02 20.04 -34.27
CA ALA A 42 13.25 18.61 -34.45
C ALA A 42 13.19 18.14 -35.91
N THR A 43 12.82 19.03 -36.82
CA THR A 43 12.85 18.78 -38.26
C THR A 43 14.20 19.14 -38.89
N ALA A 44 15.11 19.79 -38.15
CA ALA A 44 16.45 20.12 -38.63
C ALA A 44 17.28 18.83 -38.76
N ASP A 45 17.92 18.68 -39.91
CA ASP A 45 18.83 17.59 -40.18
C ASP A 45 20.31 18.06 -40.20
N ILE A 46 21.23 17.17 -40.55
CA ILE A 46 22.65 17.48 -40.57
C ILE A 46 23.00 18.49 -41.67
N ASP A 47 22.25 18.46 -42.79
CA ASP A 47 22.47 19.37 -43.90
C ASP A 47 22.02 20.80 -43.55
N ASP A 48 20.91 20.92 -42.80
CA ASP A 48 20.49 22.19 -42.22
C ASP A 48 21.58 22.79 -41.31
N ILE A 49 22.21 21.96 -40.48
CA ILE A 49 23.29 22.41 -39.57
C ILE A 49 24.56 22.84 -40.34
N ASN A 50 24.77 22.29 -41.54
CA ASN A 50 25.86 22.69 -42.42
C ASN A 50 25.59 23.98 -43.22
N ASN A 51 24.33 24.44 -43.25
CA ASN A 51 23.91 25.62 -43.95
C ASN A 51 24.55 26.89 -43.34
N VAL A 52 25.12 27.74 -44.19
CA VAL A 52 25.84 28.96 -43.76
C VAL A 52 24.91 29.97 -43.09
N GLU A 53 23.66 30.09 -43.57
CA GLU A 53 22.69 31.00 -42.94
C GLU A 53 22.26 30.51 -41.57
N PHE A 54 22.05 29.21 -41.42
CA PHE A 54 21.75 28.61 -40.12
C PHE A 54 22.90 28.88 -39.14
N GLN A 55 24.15 28.66 -39.55
CA GLN A 55 25.32 28.90 -38.71
C GLN A 55 25.47 30.38 -38.30
N LYS A 56 25.20 31.29 -39.24
CA LYS A 56 25.21 32.73 -38.94
C LYS A 56 24.14 33.12 -37.92
N GLU A 57 22.89 32.63 -38.10
CA GLU A 57 21.80 32.87 -37.18
C GLU A 57 22.12 32.31 -35.77
N LEU A 58 22.64 31.08 -35.71
CA LEU A 58 23.02 30.44 -34.45
C LEU A 58 24.14 31.23 -33.75
N HIS A 59 25.18 31.60 -34.49
CA HIS A 59 26.30 32.40 -33.97
C HIS A 59 25.83 33.76 -33.44
N GLN A 60 24.91 34.42 -34.15
CA GLN A 60 24.34 35.69 -33.73
C GLN A 60 23.56 35.53 -32.41
N LYS A 61 22.75 34.46 -32.28
CA LYS A 61 21.97 34.18 -31.06
C LYS A 61 22.87 33.78 -29.88
N LEU A 62 23.98 33.12 -30.14
CA LEU A 62 24.96 32.73 -29.11
C LEU A 62 25.92 33.84 -28.70
N SER A 63 26.12 34.85 -29.54
CA SER A 63 27.13 35.91 -29.33
C SER A 63 27.02 36.62 -27.96
N PRO A 64 25.83 36.83 -27.35
CA PRO A 64 25.73 37.41 -26.00
C PRO A 64 26.37 36.55 -24.90
N PHE A 65 26.58 35.26 -25.14
CA PHE A 65 27.12 34.29 -24.15
C PHE A 65 28.62 34.03 -24.38
N ALA A 66 29.24 34.67 -25.37
CA ALA A 66 30.63 34.46 -25.70
C ALA A 66 31.55 35.18 -24.72
N VAL A 67 32.52 34.47 -24.16
CA VAL A 67 33.63 35.03 -23.38
C VAL A 67 34.93 34.62 -24.05
N ASN A 68 35.69 35.60 -24.54
CA ASN A 68 36.94 35.37 -25.29
C ASN A 68 36.79 34.41 -26.49
N GLY A 69 35.64 34.47 -27.17
CA GLY A 69 35.34 33.60 -28.31
C GLY A 69 34.97 32.16 -27.97
N MET A 70 34.80 31.85 -26.68
CA MET A 70 34.37 30.55 -26.18
C MET A 70 33.00 30.69 -25.52
N PHE A 71 32.26 29.59 -25.47
CA PHE A 71 30.90 29.54 -24.94
C PHE A 71 30.80 28.48 -23.85
N ASP A 72 30.36 28.84 -22.65
CA ASP A 72 30.08 27.88 -21.58
C ASP A 72 28.58 27.53 -21.59
N LEU A 73 28.27 26.39 -22.24
CA LEU A 73 26.91 26.02 -22.62
C LEU A 73 26.55 24.60 -22.20
N ALA A 74 25.24 24.36 -22.14
CA ALA A 74 24.62 23.06 -22.19
C ALA A 74 23.93 22.86 -23.54
N VAL A 75 24.29 21.80 -24.27
CA VAL A 75 23.64 21.35 -25.50
C VAL A 75 22.86 20.07 -25.16
N ARG A 76 21.54 20.14 -25.16
CA ARG A 76 20.66 19.07 -24.69
C ARG A 76 19.76 18.58 -25.82
N SER A 77 19.52 17.28 -25.86
CA SER A 77 18.47 16.67 -26.69
C SER A 77 17.08 17.13 -26.26
N SER A 78 16.17 17.26 -27.22
CA SER A 78 14.76 17.53 -27.00
C SER A 78 13.94 16.70 -28.00
N CYS A 79 13.76 15.40 -27.69
CA CYS A 79 13.05 14.49 -28.58
C CYS A 79 11.54 14.74 -28.53
N THR A 80 10.87 14.56 -29.69
CA THR A 80 9.40 14.71 -29.76
C THR A 80 8.63 13.58 -29.10
N LEU A 81 9.31 12.47 -28.76
CA LEU A 81 8.77 11.35 -27.98
C LEU A 81 9.24 11.38 -26.52
N GLU A 82 10.03 12.35 -26.14
CA GLU A 82 10.50 12.55 -24.77
C GLU A 82 9.50 13.39 -23.99
N ASP A 83 9.30 13.06 -22.73
CA ASP A 83 8.46 13.83 -21.81
C ASP A 83 6.96 13.88 -22.17
N ASP A 84 6.45 12.83 -22.84
CA ASP A 84 5.00 12.64 -22.97
C ASP A 84 4.42 12.11 -21.65
N TYR A 85 3.10 12.30 -21.46
CA TYR A 85 2.38 11.84 -20.26
C TYR A 85 2.51 10.33 -19.99
N THR A 86 2.81 9.55 -21.04
CA THR A 86 2.80 8.08 -20.98
C THR A 86 4.18 7.44 -21.00
N ASN A 87 5.22 8.17 -21.44
CA ASN A 87 6.57 7.61 -21.61
C ASN A 87 7.65 8.55 -21.08
N SER A 88 8.51 8.05 -20.23
CA SER A 88 9.76 8.71 -19.85
C SER A 88 10.92 8.05 -20.59
N MET A 89 11.57 8.79 -21.48
CA MET A 89 12.84 8.39 -22.07
C MET A 89 14.03 9.04 -21.34
N ALA A 90 13.86 9.30 -20.03
CA ALA A 90 14.89 9.90 -19.20
C ALA A 90 16.20 9.09 -19.24
N GLY A 91 17.31 9.77 -19.43
CA GLY A 91 18.64 9.15 -19.45
C GLY A 91 19.05 8.47 -20.77
N HIS A 92 18.15 8.34 -21.75
CA HIS A 92 18.48 7.73 -23.03
C HIS A 92 19.21 8.67 -24.00
N PHE A 93 19.15 9.99 -23.77
CA PHE A 93 19.71 10.98 -24.66
C PHE A 93 20.80 11.82 -24.01
N THR A 94 21.80 12.18 -24.80
CA THR A 94 23.02 12.83 -24.34
C THR A 94 22.82 14.34 -24.12
N SER A 95 23.25 14.83 -22.95
CA SER A 95 23.50 16.26 -22.70
C SER A 95 24.99 16.51 -22.66
N ILE A 96 25.45 17.55 -23.34
CA ILE A 96 26.87 17.92 -23.42
C ILE A 96 27.03 19.28 -22.77
N LEU A 97 27.81 19.33 -21.70
CA LEU A 97 28.07 20.54 -20.94
C LEU A 97 29.55 20.92 -21.00
N GLY A 98 29.81 22.20 -21.04
CA GLY A 98 31.16 22.72 -20.87
C GLY A 98 31.48 23.93 -21.78
N THR A 99 32.70 24.40 -21.62
CA THR A 99 33.24 25.49 -22.46
C THR A 99 33.66 24.96 -23.79
N MET A 100 33.13 25.51 -24.87
CA MET A 100 33.33 25.00 -26.22
C MET A 100 33.46 26.13 -27.26
N SER A 101 34.16 25.88 -28.34
CA SER A 101 34.20 26.76 -29.51
C SER A 101 32.91 26.61 -30.32
N PHE A 102 32.63 27.55 -31.22
CA PHE A 102 31.48 27.48 -32.11
C PHE A 102 31.47 26.20 -32.96
N GLU A 103 32.65 25.79 -33.47
CA GLU A 103 32.79 24.55 -34.23
C GLU A 103 32.42 23.30 -33.40
N ASN A 104 32.85 23.30 -32.13
CA ASN A 104 32.49 22.21 -31.20
C ASN A 104 30.97 22.20 -30.89
N ILE A 105 30.33 23.37 -30.81
CA ILE A 105 28.87 23.46 -30.67
C ILE A 105 28.18 22.80 -31.87
N LEU A 106 28.57 23.13 -33.10
CA LEU A 106 28.02 22.52 -34.30
C LEU A 106 28.23 21.00 -34.35
N THR A 107 29.41 20.55 -33.89
CA THR A 107 29.74 19.12 -33.81
C THR A 107 28.84 18.43 -32.78
N ASN A 108 28.63 19.04 -31.62
CA ASN A 108 27.81 18.51 -30.56
C ASN A 108 26.33 18.45 -30.97
N ILE A 109 25.83 19.46 -31.68
CA ILE A 109 24.48 19.46 -32.26
C ILE A 109 24.27 18.24 -33.17
N LYS A 110 25.25 18.00 -34.08
CA LYS A 110 25.22 16.84 -35.01
C LYS A 110 25.24 15.52 -34.25
N ASN A 111 26.05 15.42 -33.18
CA ASN A 111 26.14 14.22 -32.35
C ASN A 111 24.81 13.92 -31.61
N VAL A 112 24.14 14.96 -31.12
CA VAL A 112 22.83 14.82 -30.50
C VAL A 112 21.77 14.35 -31.50
N ILE A 113 21.75 14.90 -32.72
CA ILE A 113 20.85 14.47 -33.79
C ILE A 113 21.07 12.98 -34.13
N LYS A 114 22.36 12.58 -34.33
CA LYS A 114 22.72 11.18 -34.59
C LYS A 114 22.37 10.23 -33.44
N GLY A 115 22.26 10.75 -32.21
CA GLY A 115 21.86 9.96 -31.04
C GLY A 115 20.49 9.30 -31.19
N LEU A 116 19.59 9.89 -31.99
CA LEU A 116 18.26 9.32 -32.25
C LEU A 116 18.32 7.99 -33.03
N GLU A 117 19.31 7.83 -33.91
CA GLU A 117 19.48 6.61 -34.72
C GLU A 117 19.75 5.38 -33.86
N LYS A 118 20.30 5.58 -32.65
CA LYS A 118 20.62 4.51 -31.69
C LYS A 118 19.42 4.07 -30.87
N VAL A 119 18.32 4.85 -30.88
CA VAL A 119 17.11 4.56 -30.14
C VAL A 119 16.08 4.01 -31.12
N SER A 120 15.57 2.80 -30.89
CA SER A 120 14.63 2.07 -31.75
C SER A 120 13.25 2.74 -31.92
N ALA A 121 13.14 4.03 -31.72
CA ALA A 121 11.90 4.81 -31.80
C ALA A 121 11.65 5.26 -33.26
N HIS A 122 10.96 4.44 -34.03
CA HIS A 122 10.75 4.61 -35.48
C HIS A 122 10.05 5.90 -35.93
N ASN A 123 9.47 6.71 -35.03
CA ASN A 123 8.73 7.94 -35.40
C ASN A 123 9.15 9.21 -34.63
N GLY A 124 10.20 9.15 -33.81
CA GLY A 124 10.68 10.32 -33.07
C GLY A 124 11.52 11.25 -33.93
N LYS A 125 11.50 12.54 -33.61
CA LYS A 125 12.36 13.57 -34.19
C LYS A 125 13.15 14.23 -33.06
N MET A 126 14.41 14.66 -33.37
CA MET A 126 15.31 15.22 -32.38
C MET A 126 15.41 16.74 -32.52
N GLY A 127 14.77 17.47 -31.59
CA GLY A 127 15.06 18.87 -31.35
C GLY A 127 16.24 19.06 -30.41
N ILE A 128 16.73 20.29 -30.31
CA ILE A 128 17.88 20.63 -29.47
C ILE A 128 17.58 21.88 -28.67
N VAL A 129 18.01 21.83 -27.42
CA VAL A 129 18.01 22.97 -26.49
C VAL A 129 19.42 23.37 -26.19
N ILE A 130 19.75 24.66 -26.36
CA ILE A 130 21.04 25.26 -26.03
C ILE A 130 20.83 26.33 -25.00
N GLN A 131 21.55 26.25 -23.88
CA GLN A 131 21.46 27.17 -22.74
C GLN A 131 22.84 27.55 -22.24
N PRO A 132 23.06 28.80 -21.74
CA PRO A 132 24.21 29.11 -20.90
C PRO A 132 24.25 28.12 -19.72
N LYS A 133 25.45 27.63 -19.44
CA LYS A 133 25.64 26.77 -18.27
C LYS A 133 25.50 27.61 -17.00
N VAL A 134 24.66 27.19 -16.11
CA VAL A 134 24.52 27.81 -14.78
C VAL A 134 25.62 27.28 -13.87
N ASN A 135 26.49 28.17 -13.40
CA ASN A 135 27.49 27.82 -12.38
C ASN A 135 26.79 27.75 -11.00
N ALA A 136 26.15 26.62 -10.76
CA ALA A 136 25.33 26.40 -9.60
C ALA A 136 26.15 26.24 -8.31
N ASP A 137 25.71 26.89 -7.24
CA ASP A 137 26.14 26.57 -5.87
C ASP A 137 25.42 25.33 -5.38
N TYR A 138 24.13 25.20 -5.75
CA TYR A 138 23.27 24.04 -5.49
C TYR A 138 22.44 23.73 -6.72
N SER A 139 22.16 22.46 -6.93
CA SER A 139 21.24 22.01 -7.98
C SER A 139 20.58 20.68 -7.61
N GLY A 140 19.48 20.37 -8.26
CA GLY A 140 18.75 19.16 -7.94
C GLY A 140 17.49 18.96 -8.74
N VAL A 141 16.68 18.05 -8.24
CA VAL A 141 15.38 17.67 -8.78
C VAL A 141 14.31 17.93 -7.72
N LEU A 142 13.16 18.42 -8.14
CA LEU A 142 11.96 18.53 -7.31
C LEU A 142 10.83 17.73 -7.97
N PHE A 143 10.24 16.83 -7.20
CA PHE A 143 8.95 16.23 -7.52
C PHE A 143 7.84 16.98 -6.80
N SER A 144 6.92 17.58 -7.56
CA SER A 144 5.84 18.40 -6.98
C SER A 144 4.81 17.60 -6.19
N SER A 145 4.89 16.27 -6.31
CA SER A 145 4.15 15.29 -5.50
C SER A 145 5.07 14.10 -5.21
N ASP A 146 4.83 13.39 -4.12
CA ASP A 146 5.67 12.23 -3.77
C ASP A 146 5.53 11.11 -4.82
N PRO A 147 6.61 10.74 -5.53
CA PRO A 147 6.58 9.73 -6.59
C PRO A 147 6.34 8.30 -6.07
N ILE A 148 6.48 8.07 -4.76
CA ILE A 148 6.34 6.75 -4.13
C ILE A 148 4.96 6.58 -3.52
N SER A 149 4.52 7.54 -2.71
CA SER A 149 3.21 7.51 -2.05
C SER A 149 2.10 8.14 -2.89
N TYR A 150 2.42 8.78 -4.01
CA TYR A 150 1.53 9.53 -4.91
C TYR A 150 0.73 10.63 -4.19
N SER A 151 1.26 11.08 -3.04
CA SER A 151 0.61 12.08 -2.20
C SER A 151 0.70 13.47 -2.81
N LYS A 152 -0.44 14.17 -2.86
CA LYS A 152 -0.56 15.59 -3.21
C LYS A 152 -0.15 16.50 -2.04
N LYS A 153 0.05 15.94 -0.84
CA LYS A 153 0.32 16.68 0.40
C LYS A 153 1.79 16.80 0.74
N GLN A 154 2.66 16.33 -0.11
CA GLN A 154 4.11 16.48 0.09
C GLN A 154 4.85 16.49 -1.23
N MET A 155 5.91 17.30 -1.28
CA MET A 155 6.89 17.37 -2.35
C MET A 155 8.20 16.74 -1.88
N VAL A 156 8.97 16.21 -2.82
CA VAL A 156 10.31 15.68 -2.55
C VAL A 156 11.32 16.51 -3.33
N ILE A 157 12.29 17.08 -2.64
CA ILE A 157 13.42 17.80 -3.24
C ILE A 157 14.67 16.99 -2.95
N THR A 158 15.41 16.62 -4.00
CA THR A 158 16.72 15.99 -3.87
C THR A 158 17.76 16.95 -4.44
N TYR A 159 18.80 17.29 -3.66
CA TYR A 159 19.79 18.27 -4.07
C TYR A 159 21.23 17.85 -3.78
N THR A 160 22.15 18.48 -4.47
CA THR A 160 23.60 18.38 -4.25
C THR A 160 24.27 19.75 -4.34
N ASN A 161 25.47 19.86 -3.78
CA ASN A 161 26.31 21.04 -3.96
C ASN A 161 26.88 21.07 -5.39
N GLY A 162 26.89 22.24 -6.01
CA GLY A 162 27.40 22.45 -7.34
C GLY A 162 26.46 21.94 -8.44
N ILE A 163 27.05 21.44 -9.53
CA ILE A 163 26.33 21.02 -10.73
C ILE A 163 25.77 19.61 -10.54
N GLY A 164 24.49 19.41 -10.81
CA GLY A 164 23.72 18.20 -10.49
C GLY A 164 23.72 17.10 -11.56
N ASP A 165 24.59 17.14 -12.57
CA ASP A 165 24.56 16.17 -13.67
C ASP A 165 24.59 14.71 -13.20
N LYS A 166 25.46 14.41 -12.23
CA LYS A 166 25.58 13.06 -11.65
C LYS A 166 24.39 12.66 -10.80
N LEU A 167 23.69 13.64 -10.19
CA LEU A 167 22.46 13.40 -9.45
C LEU A 167 21.32 13.05 -10.41
N VAL A 168 21.17 13.83 -11.48
CA VAL A 168 20.12 13.63 -12.50
C VAL A 168 20.34 12.33 -13.28
N SER A 169 21.59 11.95 -13.53
CA SER A 169 21.93 10.66 -14.18
C SER A 169 21.79 9.45 -13.24
N GLY A 170 21.60 9.67 -11.94
CA GLY A 170 21.54 8.59 -10.95
C GLY A 170 22.91 8.02 -10.55
N GLU A 171 24.02 8.66 -10.95
CA GLU A 171 25.38 8.24 -10.63
C GLU A 171 25.83 8.66 -9.22
N ALA A 172 25.14 9.63 -8.61
CA ALA A 172 25.39 10.10 -7.26
C ALA A 172 24.09 10.22 -6.46
N SER A 173 24.17 10.00 -5.16
CA SER A 173 23.09 10.27 -4.23
C SER A 173 23.09 11.74 -3.81
N GLY A 174 21.89 12.33 -3.62
CA GLY A 174 21.71 13.67 -3.08
C GLY A 174 21.20 13.67 -1.65
N THR A 175 20.91 14.86 -1.15
CA THR A 175 20.20 15.06 0.12
C THR A 175 18.73 15.29 -0.17
N ASP A 176 17.87 14.51 0.50
CA ASP A 176 16.42 14.61 0.34
C ASP A 176 15.82 15.57 1.38
N VAL A 177 14.92 16.44 0.91
CA VAL A 177 14.09 17.33 1.73
C VAL A 177 12.63 17.11 1.36
N ILE A 178 11.79 16.88 2.37
CA ILE A 178 10.35 16.73 2.20
C ILE A 178 9.65 18.02 2.61
N ILE A 179 8.93 18.64 1.69
CA ILE A 179 8.08 19.80 1.96
C ILE A 179 6.63 19.33 2.06
N LYS A 180 5.99 19.60 3.18
CA LYS A 180 4.57 19.30 3.41
C LYS A 180 3.69 20.38 2.77
N ILE A 181 2.53 19.97 2.28
CA ILE A 181 1.50 20.87 1.73
C ILE A 181 0.29 20.79 2.66
N LYS A 182 -0.08 21.92 3.24
CA LYS A 182 -1.26 22.06 4.09
C LYS A 182 -2.13 23.18 3.55
N ASP A 183 -3.41 22.88 3.31
CA ASP A 183 -4.40 23.84 2.77
C ASP A 183 -3.97 24.52 1.45
N GLY A 184 -3.18 23.80 0.63
CA GLY A 184 -2.64 24.28 -0.65
C GLY A 184 -1.35 25.10 -0.53
N GLU A 185 -0.86 25.33 0.69
CA GLU A 185 0.38 26.06 0.93
C GLU A 185 1.51 25.12 1.37
N CYS A 186 2.74 25.43 0.95
CA CYS A 186 3.92 24.72 1.40
C CYS A 186 4.23 25.09 2.85
N VAL A 187 4.40 24.10 3.71
CA VAL A 187 4.74 24.27 5.13
C VAL A 187 6.01 23.47 5.41
N SER A 188 6.98 24.10 6.05
CA SER A 188 8.15 23.41 6.61
C SER A 188 8.03 23.32 8.12
N ASP A 189 8.30 22.15 8.68
CA ASP A 189 8.38 21.95 10.12
C ASP A 189 9.71 22.46 10.69
N ASP A 190 10.74 22.65 9.85
CA ASP A 190 12.03 23.20 10.24
C ASP A 190 12.05 24.71 10.02
N ILE A 191 12.37 25.47 11.06
CA ILE A 191 12.59 26.92 10.99
C ILE A 191 13.83 27.16 10.13
N MET A 192 13.59 27.69 8.94
CA MET A 192 14.63 27.86 7.93
C MET A 192 15.23 29.28 8.04
N ASP A 193 16.34 29.39 8.77
CA ASP A 193 17.03 30.68 8.97
C ASP A 193 18.14 30.96 7.94
N GLU A 194 18.43 29.99 7.02
CA GLU A 194 19.50 30.15 6.05
C GLU A 194 18.99 30.55 4.64
N PRO A 195 19.73 31.40 3.89
CA PRO A 195 19.31 31.85 2.56
C PRO A 195 19.00 30.72 1.58
N PHE A 196 19.73 29.61 1.66
CA PHE A 196 19.53 28.42 0.82
C PHE A 196 18.15 27.77 1.08
N GLN A 197 17.78 27.63 2.33
CA GLN A 197 16.50 27.03 2.71
C GLN A 197 15.32 27.92 2.28
N THR A 198 15.47 29.23 2.35
CA THR A 198 14.48 30.18 1.82
C THR A 198 14.29 29.99 0.31
N LEU A 199 15.36 29.74 -0.45
CA LEU A 199 15.29 29.49 -1.89
C LEU A 199 14.65 28.13 -2.20
N LEU A 200 14.88 27.08 -1.39
CA LEU A 200 14.19 25.80 -1.51
C LEU A 200 12.68 25.94 -1.24
N TYR A 201 12.30 26.75 -0.26
CA TYR A 201 10.90 27.04 0.00
C TYR A 201 10.23 27.78 -1.16
N LEU A 202 10.92 28.80 -1.70
CA LEU A 202 10.48 29.51 -2.90
C LEU A 202 10.33 28.57 -4.10
N LEU A 203 11.29 27.65 -4.30
CA LEU A 203 11.23 26.62 -5.32
C LEU A 203 9.95 25.78 -5.14
N ALA A 204 9.69 25.28 -3.93
CA ALA A 204 8.50 24.47 -3.64
C ALA A 204 7.20 25.24 -3.91
N GLN A 205 7.08 26.47 -3.44
CA GLN A 205 5.90 27.32 -3.68
C GLN A 205 5.68 27.56 -5.17
N LYS A 206 6.73 27.90 -5.91
CA LYS A 206 6.67 28.10 -7.36
C LYS A 206 6.26 26.80 -8.07
N SER A 207 6.84 25.67 -7.69
CA SER A 207 6.49 24.37 -8.27
C SER A 207 5.04 23.99 -8.01
N LYS A 208 4.50 24.30 -6.80
CA LYS A 208 3.09 24.07 -6.49
C LYS A 208 2.17 24.95 -7.35
N GLN A 209 2.49 26.22 -7.51
CA GLN A 209 1.74 27.12 -8.38
C GLN A 209 1.72 26.60 -9.83
N LEU A 210 2.84 26.08 -10.32
CA LEU A 210 2.92 25.53 -11.68
C LEU A 210 2.11 24.23 -11.82
N GLU A 211 2.16 23.34 -10.83
CA GLU A 211 1.31 22.13 -10.77
C GLU A 211 -0.17 22.50 -10.81
N ASP A 212 -0.58 23.52 -10.05
CA ASP A 212 -1.97 23.98 -10.01
C ASP A 212 -2.44 24.60 -11.35
N ILE A 213 -1.53 25.22 -12.09
CA ILE A 213 -1.79 25.72 -13.46
C ILE A 213 -1.91 24.58 -14.45
N LEU A 214 -0.97 23.64 -14.42
CA LEU A 214 -0.87 22.56 -15.40
C LEU A 214 -1.79 21.37 -15.09
N LYS A 215 -2.25 21.24 -13.84
CA LYS A 215 -3.19 20.21 -13.37
C LYS A 215 -2.64 18.78 -13.37
N TYR A 216 -1.32 18.62 -13.34
CA TYR A 216 -0.63 17.34 -13.19
C TYR A 216 0.67 17.49 -12.39
N PRO A 217 1.15 16.43 -11.74
CA PRO A 217 2.39 16.48 -10.96
C PRO A 217 3.61 16.59 -11.86
N LEU A 218 4.62 17.30 -11.37
CA LEU A 218 5.79 17.75 -12.10
C LEU A 218 7.08 17.14 -11.57
N ASP A 219 7.99 16.87 -12.50
CA ASP A 219 9.41 16.61 -12.30
C ASP A 219 10.19 17.82 -12.81
N ILE A 220 10.87 18.53 -11.91
CA ILE A 220 11.51 19.82 -12.17
C ILE A 220 12.99 19.73 -11.84
N GLU A 221 13.87 20.00 -12.84
CA GLU A 221 15.28 20.24 -12.61
C GLU A 221 15.51 21.74 -12.31
N TRP A 222 16.33 22.02 -11.32
CA TRP A 222 16.58 23.38 -10.85
C TRP A 222 18.04 23.59 -10.45
N ALA A 223 18.45 24.86 -10.41
CA ALA A 223 19.76 25.28 -9.91
C ALA A 223 19.67 26.61 -9.19
N ILE A 224 20.52 26.82 -8.19
CA ILE A 224 20.71 28.07 -7.48
C ILE A 224 22.15 28.52 -7.76
N ALA A 225 22.29 29.76 -8.25
CA ALA A 225 23.58 30.42 -8.43
C ALA A 225 23.54 31.79 -7.73
N GLY A 226 24.33 31.94 -6.68
CA GLY A 226 24.22 33.08 -5.76
C GLY A 226 22.85 33.12 -5.10
N SER A 227 22.09 34.19 -5.34
CA SER A 227 20.72 34.37 -4.82
C SER A 227 19.64 34.13 -5.88
N VAL A 228 20.00 33.55 -7.02
CA VAL A 228 19.06 33.36 -8.14
C VAL A 228 18.71 31.89 -8.29
N LEU A 229 17.40 31.63 -8.26
CA LEU A 229 16.83 30.31 -8.57
C LEU A 229 16.55 30.22 -10.07
N TYR A 230 17.05 29.19 -10.71
CA TYR A 230 16.79 28.86 -12.11
C TYR A 230 16.04 27.54 -12.23
N PHE A 231 15.03 27.50 -13.09
CA PHE A 231 14.35 26.28 -13.52
C PHE A 231 15.02 25.79 -14.82
N LEU A 232 15.60 24.60 -14.80
CA LEU A 232 16.40 24.07 -15.90
C LEU A 232 15.61 23.15 -16.82
N GLN A 233 14.60 22.48 -16.29
CA GLN A 233 13.69 21.60 -17.01
C GLN A 233 12.39 21.43 -16.21
N CYS A 234 11.28 21.19 -16.92
CA CYS A 234 10.00 20.82 -16.32
C CYS A 234 9.31 19.79 -17.23
N ARG A 235 8.85 18.70 -16.63
CA ARG A 235 8.10 17.66 -17.34
C ARG A 235 7.03 17.03 -16.41
N PRO A 236 6.04 16.32 -17.00
CA PRO A 236 5.13 15.51 -16.21
C PRO A 236 5.89 14.46 -15.37
N LEU A 237 5.46 14.24 -14.14
CA LEU A 237 5.99 13.17 -13.29
C LEU A 237 5.42 11.83 -13.78
N THR A 238 6.14 11.17 -14.69
CA THR A 238 5.64 10.00 -15.44
C THR A 238 5.34 8.79 -14.57
N SER A 239 5.98 8.64 -13.41
CA SER A 239 5.59 7.60 -12.43
C SER A 239 4.12 7.71 -11.98
N ILE A 240 3.54 8.92 -12.10
CA ILE A 240 2.14 9.17 -11.81
C ILE A 240 1.34 9.28 -13.11
N THR A 241 1.73 10.18 -14.01
CA THR A 241 0.91 10.50 -15.20
C THR A 241 0.80 9.35 -16.20
N ALA A 242 1.79 8.46 -16.27
CA ALA A 242 1.76 7.29 -17.14
C ALA A 242 0.93 6.12 -16.58
N THR A 243 0.56 6.13 -15.30
CA THR A 243 -0.24 5.07 -14.71
C THR A 243 -1.68 5.17 -15.20
N PRO A 244 -2.20 4.17 -15.93
CA PRO A 244 -3.58 4.24 -16.44
C PRO A 244 -4.60 4.04 -15.32
N SER A 245 -5.76 4.68 -15.44
CA SER A 245 -6.94 4.23 -14.71
C SER A 245 -7.43 2.95 -15.35
N VAL A 246 -7.57 1.86 -14.56
CA VAL A 246 -7.94 0.55 -15.09
C VAL A 246 -8.75 -0.27 -14.08
N LEU A 247 -9.69 -1.03 -14.60
CA LEU A 247 -10.34 -2.14 -13.91
C LEU A 247 -9.93 -3.44 -14.59
N CYS A 248 -9.28 -4.34 -13.87
CA CYS A 248 -8.89 -5.63 -14.43
C CYS A 248 -9.03 -6.77 -13.42
N ALA A 249 -9.35 -7.97 -13.92
CA ALA A 249 -9.38 -9.17 -13.10
C ALA A 249 -7.97 -9.53 -12.62
N VAL A 250 -7.86 -9.99 -11.38
CA VAL A 250 -6.58 -10.41 -10.79
C VAL A 250 -6.21 -11.79 -11.33
N ASN A 251 -5.40 -11.80 -12.37
CA ASN A 251 -4.80 -13.02 -12.96
C ASN A 251 -3.41 -12.71 -13.54
N LYS A 252 -2.63 -13.76 -13.83
CA LYS A 252 -1.26 -13.62 -14.34
C LYS A 252 -1.13 -12.75 -15.60
N GLN A 253 -2.13 -12.82 -16.49
CA GLN A 253 -2.08 -12.10 -17.76
C GLN A 253 -2.24 -10.58 -17.56
N ASN A 254 -3.15 -10.18 -16.67
CA ASN A 254 -3.44 -8.77 -16.41
C ASN A 254 -2.40 -8.09 -15.52
N LEU A 255 -1.69 -8.87 -14.69
CA LEU A 255 -0.73 -8.31 -13.73
C LEU A 255 0.49 -7.67 -14.36
N SER A 256 0.87 -8.08 -15.58
CA SER A 256 2.00 -7.46 -16.31
C SER A 256 1.77 -5.98 -16.65
N SER A 257 0.52 -5.52 -16.64
CA SER A 257 0.12 -4.13 -16.89
C SER A 257 -0.03 -3.29 -15.61
N LEU A 258 0.08 -3.90 -14.43
CA LEU A 258 -0.06 -3.20 -13.15
C LEU A 258 1.27 -2.68 -12.62
N PRO A 259 1.28 -1.55 -11.89
CA PRO A 259 2.46 -1.09 -11.17
C PRO A 259 3.04 -2.17 -10.24
N ALA A 260 4.37 -2.30 -10.21
CA ALA A 260 5.06 -3.34 -9.44
C ALA A 260 4.71 -3.32 -7.93
N GLN A 261 4.47 -2.13 -7.38
CA GLN A 261 4.05 -1.96 -5.99
C GLN A 261 2.70 -2.63 -5.69
N LEU A 262 1.77 -2.62 -6.65
CA LEU A 262 0.46 -3.27 -6.50
C LEU A 262 0.59 -4.79 -6.62
N VAL A 263 1.38 -5.27 -7.57
CA VAL A 263 1.63 -6.72 -7.76
C VAL A 263 2.23 -7.35 -6.51
N SER A 264 3.02 -6.61 -5.75
CA SER A 264 3.62 -7.07 -4.50
C SER A 264 2.65 -7.14 -3.32
N HIS A 265 1.42 -6.63 -3.44
CA HIS A 265 0.45 -6.61 -2.34
C HIS A 265 -0.05 -8.02 -2.00
N ASP A 266 -0.17 -8.34 -0.70
CA ASP A 266 -0.47 -9.68 -0.20
C ASP A 266 -1.77 -10.26 -0.77
N LYS A 267 -2.83 -9.44 -0.90
CA LYS A 267 -4.11 -9.89 -1.49
C LYS A 267 -4.02 -10.27 -2.97
N ILE A 268 -3.07 -9.72 -3.70
CA ILE A 268 -2.79 -10.08 -5.09
C ILE A 268 -1.94 -11.34 -5.13
N LYS A 269 -0.86 -11.39 -4.34
CA LYS A 269 -0.01 -12.59 -4.21
C LYS A 269 -0.80 -13.82 -3.82
N LEU A 270 -1.71 -13.69 -2.85
CA LEU A 270 -2.63 -14.73 -2.42
C LEU A 270 -3.35 -15.41 -3.61
N ARG A 271 -3.91 -14.59 -4.51
CA ARG A 271 -4.65 -15.10 -5.67
C ARG A 271 -3.77 -15.77 -6.69
N LEU A 272 -2.59 -15.24 -6.93
CA LEU A 272 -1.61 -15.88 -7.80
C LEU A 272 -1.20 -17.25 -7.26
N THR A 273 -0.91 -17.32 -5.97
CA THR A 273 -0.55 -18.58 -5.30
C THR A 273 -1.69 -19.61 -5.39
N ALA A 274 -2.93 -19.16 -5.18
CA ALA A 274 -4.10 -20.04 -5.33
C ALA A 274 -4.26 -20.55 -6.76
N GLN A 275 -4.12 -19.67 -7.75
CA GLN A 275 -4.19 -20.05 -9.17
C GLN A 275 -3.06 -21.01 -9.58
N GLU A 276 -1.83 -20.78 -9.10
CA GLU A 276 -0.70 -21.68 -9.33
C GLU A 276 -0.89 -23.06 -8.72
N ALA A 277 -1.48 -23.11 -7.53
CA ALA A 277 -1.79 -24.35 -6.82
C ALA A 277 -3.11 -24.99 -7.28
N ASN A 278 -3.83 -24.39 -8.24
CA ASN A 278 -5.16 -24.82 -8.69
C ASN A 278 -6.18 -24.94 -7.54
N ILE A 279 -6.12 -24.00 -6.58
CA ILE A 279 -7.04 -23.91 -5.44
C ILE A 279 -8.15 -22.94 -5.80
N LEU A 280 -9.41 -23.31 -5.51
CA LEU A 280 -10.55 -22.42 -5.68
C LEU A 280 -10.37 -21.17 -4.79
N ILE A 281 -10.56 -19.99 -5.36
CA ILE A 281 -10.59 -18.70 -4.68
C ILE A 281 -11.64 -17.85 -5.35
N SER A 282 -12.25 -16.93 -4.60
CA SER A 282 -13.24 -16.00 -5.16
C SER A 282 -12.59 -15.06 -6.18
N ASP A 283 -13.34 -14.70 -7.21
CA ASP A 283 -12.89 -13.74 -8.20
C ASP A 283 -12.61 -12.38 -7.55
N ALA A 284 -11.62 -11.70 -8.08
CA ALA A 284 -11.27 -10.35 -7.63
C ALA A 284 -10.79 -9.49 -8.79
N TYR A 285 -10.97 -8.19 -8.61
CA TYR A 285 -10.63 -7.15 -9.57
C TYR A 285 -9.82 -6.08 -8.89
N VAL A 286 -8.79 -5.58 -9.58
CA VAL A 286 -8.07 -4.37 -9.16
C VAL A 286 -8.66 -3.19 -9.92
N CYS A 287 -9.11 -2.20 -9.18
CA CYS A 287 -9.51 -0.90 -9.69
C CYS A 287 -8.42 0.11 -9.35
N ILE A 288 -7.71 0.60 -10.37
CA ILE A 288 -6.74 1.70 -10.24
C ILE A 288 -7.40 2.97 -10.75
N ARG A 289 -7.37 4.01 -9.94
CA ARG A 289 -7.84 5.33 -10.29
C ARG A 289 -6.68 6.30 -10.27
N ASN A 290 -6.49 7.01 -11.39
CA ASN A 290 -5.51 8.08 -11.52
C ASN A 290 -6.22 9.38 -11.86
N THR A 291 -6.17 10.35 -10.95
CA THR A 291 -6.88 11.63 -11.11
C THR A 291 -6.29 12.54 -12.19
N CYS A 292 -5.09 12.23 -12.72
CA CYS A 292 -4.53 12.93 -13.89
C CYS A 292 -5.23 12.56 -15.20
N ASN A 293 -5.73 11.31 -15.29
CA ASN A 293 -6.19 10.68 -16.54
C ASN A 293 -7.61 10.16 -16.43
N ASP A 294 -8.45 10.75 -15.57
CA ASP A 294 -9.76 10.17 -15.24
C ASP A 294 -10.81 10.32 -16.38
N PRO A 295 -11.02 9.28 -17.20
CA PRO A 295 -12.13 9.24 -18.16
C PRO A 295 -13.45 8.73 -17.54
N GLY A 296 -13.50 8.52 -16.19
CA GLY A 296 -14.58 7.80 -15.53
C GLY A 296 -14.48 6.29 -15.79
N ILE A 297 -14.03 5.51 -14.80
CA ILE A 297 -13.97 4.05 -14.95
C ILE A 297 -15.38 3.49 -14.89
N SER A 298 -15.83 2.89 -15.99
CA SER A 298 -16.99 2.00 -15.96
C SER A 298 -16.57 0.71 -15.26
N LEU A 299 -17.19 0.44 -14.11
CA LEU A 299 -16.99 -0.81 -13.40
C LEU A 299 -17.88 -1.88 -14.02
N ASP A 300 -17.40 -2.63 -14.99
CA ASP A 300 -18.11 -3.79 -15.55
C ASP A 300 -17.51 -5.07 -14.95
N ILE A 301 -18.15 -5.57 -13.89
CA ILE A 301 -17.73 -6.77 -13.17
C ILE A 301 -18.74 -7.88 -13.45
N SER A 302 -18.28 -8.99 -14.04
CA SER A 302 -19.09 -10.18 -14.20
C SER A 302 -19.21 -10.94 -12.88
N LYS A 303 -20.44 -11.19 -12.44
CA LYS A 303 -20.75 -11.92 -11.21
C LYS A 303 -20.65 -13.44 -11.43
N SER A 304 -19.91 -14.14 -10.57
CA SER A 304 -19.89 -15.61 -10.56
C SER A 304 -21.17 -16.19 -9.96
N ASN A 305 -21.48 -17.45 -10.27
CA ASN A 305 -22.69 -18.13 -9.76
C ASN A 305 -22.71 -18.28 -8.23
N ASP A 306 -21.53 -18.36 -7.61
CA ASP A 306 -21.37 -18.55 -6.16
C ASP A 306 -21.25 -17.20 -5.41
N CYS A 307 -21.19 -16.09 -6.14
CA CYS A 307 -21.10 -14.76 -5.53
C CYS A 307 -22.39 -14.39 -4.78
N ARG A 308 -22.27 -14.00 -3.53
CA ARG A 308 -23.36 -13.52 -2.67
C ARG A 308 -23.19 -12.05 -2.27
N GLY A 309 -22.14 -11.42 -2.70
CA GLY A 309 -21.83 -10.03 -2.43
C GLY A 309 -20.39 -9.70 -2.78
N TYR A 310 -19.98 -8.50 -2.46
CA TYR A 310 -18.64 -7.99 -2.74
C TYR A 310 -18.01 -7.41 -1.48
N SER A 311 -16.70 -7.49 -1.38
CA SER A 311 -15.91 -6.71 -0.44
C SER A 311 -14.90 -5.86 -1.20
N ALA A 312 -14.62 -4.66 -0.70
CA ALA A 312 -13.63 -3.78 -1.26
C ALA A 312 -12.57 -3.44 -0.21
N VAL A 313 -11.31 -3.54 -0.61
CA VAL A 313 -10.15 -3.22 0.23
C VAL A 313 -9.29 -2.22 -0.50
N ILE A 314 -9.01 -1.07 0.13
CA ILE A 314 -8.03 -0.12 -0.40
C ILE A 314 -6.65 -0.72 -0.19
N ILE A 315 -5.96 -1.03 -1.30
CA ILE A 315 -4.63 -1.64 -1.29
C ILE A 315 -3.53 -0.62 -1.51
N TYR A 316 -3.87 0.56 -2.02
CA TYR A 316 -2.94 1.65 -2.25
C TYR A 316 -3.64 3.01 -2.09
N PRO A 317 -3.02 4.02 -1.50
CA PRO A 317 -1.66 4.06 -0.94
C PRO A 317 -1.54 3.34 0.42
N GLN A 318 -0.45 2.61 0.61
CA GLN A 318 -0.22 1.76 1.80
C GLN A 318 -0.18 2.54 3.12
N ARG A 319 0.32 3.78 3.13
CA ARG A 319 0.42 4.62 4.34
C ARG A 319 -0.93 5.11 4.87
N LEU A 320 -1.97 5.07 4.05
CA LEU A 320 -3.34 5.38 4.47
C LEU A 320 -3.99 4.27 5.31
N SER A 321 -3.48 3.03 5.22
CA SER A 321 -4.14 1.85 5.73
C SER A 321 -4.56 1.93 7.19
N ASN A 322 -3.81 2.63 8.05
CA ASN A 322 -4.10 2.66 9.48
C ASN A 322 -4.88 3.90 9.97
N LYS A 323 -4.71 5.09 9.36
CA LYS A 323 -5.30 6.33 9.88
C LYS A 323 -6.55 6.78 9.13
N VAL A 324 -6.55 6.69 7.80
CA VAL A 324 -7.69 7.10 6.96
C VAL A 324 -8.78 6.04 6.98
N ILE A 325 -8.42 4.76 6.97
CA ILE A 325 -9.39 3.67 7.13
C ILE A 325 -10.12 3.77 8.46
N ARG A 326 -9.45 4.11 9.56
CA ARG A 326 -10.10 4.34 10.86
C ARG A 326 -11.09 5.50 10.85
N SER A 327 -10.78 6.62 10.20
CA SER A 327 -11.70 7.77 10.13
C SER A 327 -12.87 7.54 9.17
N PHE A 328 -12.67 6.82 8.06
CA PHE A 328 -13.73 6.46 7.12
C PHE A 328 -14.68 5.40 7.68
N VAL A 329 -14.14 4.44 8.39
CA VAL A 329 -14.91 3.40 9.05
C VAL A 329 -15.74 4.00 10.17
N GLY A 330 -15.23 4.97 10.97
CA GLY A 330 -15.92 5.60 12.08
C GLY A 330 -17.24 6.25 11.69
N ASP A 331 -17.26 7.07 10.64
CA ASP A 331 -18.44 7.89 10.31
C ASP A 331 -19.57 7.14 9.55
N LYS A 332 -19.25 6.09 8.80
CA LYS A 332 -20.24 5.30 8.03
C LYS A 332 -20.64 3.97 8.69
N MET A 333 -19.95 3.57 9.73
CA MET A 333 -20.30 2.37 10.52
C MET A 333 -21.67 2.48 11.19
N LYS A 334 -22.15 3.68 11.47
CA LYS A 334 -23.51 3.91 12.01
C LYS A 334 -24.64 3.46 11.08
N VAL A 335 -24.36 3.28 9.78
CA VAL A 335 -25.34 2.87 8.78
C VAL A 335 -25.52 1.35 8.71
N PHE A 336 -24.55 0.55 9.16
CA PHE A 336 -24.52 -0.90 8.96
C PHE A 336 -24.66 -1.76 10.22
N GLY A 337 -24.97 -1.18 11.37
CA GLY A 337 -25.23 -1.91 12.63
C GLY A 337 -23.97 -2.48 13.32
N SER A 338 -24.19 -3.16 14.46
CA SER A 338 -23.15 -3.55 15.44
C SER A 338 -22.06 -4.53 14.99
N ILE A 339 -22.10 -5.03 13.75
CA ILE A 339 -21.11 -5.96 13.19
C ILE A 339 -19.91 -5.25 12.55
N THR A 340 -19.95 -3.96 12.55
CA THR A 340 -18.92 -3.06 12.04
C THR A 340 -17.56 -3.24 12.70
N ASP A 341 -17.48 -3.87 13.84
CA ASP A 341 -16.21 -4.23 14.47
C ASP A 341 -15.39 -5.22 13.65
N CYS A 342 -16.04 -6.07 12.86
CA CYS A 342 -15.35 -6.95 11.89
C CYS A 342 -14.79 -6.19 10.69
N CYS A 343 -15.25 -4.97 10.42
CA CYS A 343 -14.84 -4.15 9.28
C CYS A 343 -13.72 -3.16 9.60
N ARG A 344 -13.11 -3.22 10.79
CA ARG A 344 -12.00 -2.32 11.22
C ARG A 344 -10.78 -2.32 10.29
N TYR A 345 -10.71 -3.27 9.38
CA TYR A 345 -9.59 -3.45 8.44
C TYR A 345 -9.88 -2.96 7.01
N GLY A 346 -10.88 -2.09 6.83
CA GLY A 346 -11.20 -1.53 5.52
C GLY A 346 -11.90 -2.50 4.56
N ILE A 347 -12.32 -3.69 5.03
CA ILE A 347 -13.13 -4.63 4.27
C ILE A 347 -14.59 -4.26 4.49
N ARG A 348 -15.33 -4.03 3.39
CA ARG A 348 -16.78 -3.83 3.40
C ARG A 348 -17.44 -4.85 2.51
N SER A 349 -18.55 -5.41 2.99
CA SER A 349 -19.38 -6.32 2.22
C SER A 349 -20.55 -5.55 1.63
N PHE A 350 -20.83 -5.74 0.35
CA PHE A 350 -21.90 -5.08 -0.37
C PHE A 350 -22.81 -6.14 -1.00
N PRO A 351 -24.15 -6.06 -0.79
CA PRO A 351 -25.09 -7.03 -1.36
C PRO A 351 -25.19 -6.92 -2.86
N GLU A 352 -25.15 -5.68 -3.33
CA GLU A 352 -25.35 -5.33 -4.72
C GLU A 352 -24.19 -4.50 -5.24
N TYR A 353 -23.98 -4.59 -6.54
CA TYR A 353 -22.95 -3.85 -7.26
C TYR A 353 -23.15 -2.33 -7.17
N GLU A 354 -24.40 -1.86 -7.21
CA GLU A 354 -24.74 -0.44 -7.08
C GLU A 354 -24.31 0.14 -5.73
N GLY A 355 -24.49 -0.61 -4.63
CA GLY A 355 -24.02 -0.21 -3.31
C GLY A 355 -22.48 -0.13 -3.24
N LEU A 356 -21.79 -1.06 -3.88
CA LEU A 356 -20.33 -1.02 -4.03
C LEU A 356 -19.88 0.23 -4.81
N THR A 357 -20.52 0.53 -5.95
CA THR A 357 -20.18 1.67 -6.79
C THR A 357 -20.38 2.99 -6.04
N ALA A 358 -21.50 3.16 -5.33
CA ALA A 358 -21.76 4.33 -4.51
C ALA A 358 -20.76 4.51 -3.37
N CYS A 359 -20.36 3.41 -2.75
CA CYS A 359 -19.34 3.43 -1.69
C CYS A 359 -17.96 3.80 -2.25
N LEU A 360 -17.55 3.22 -3.38
CA LEU A 360 -16.28 3.54 -4.03
C LEU A 360 -16.25 5.00 -4.50
N ALA A 361 -17.37 5.55 -5.01
CA ALA A 361 -17.48 6.96 -5.35
C ALA A 361 -17.28 7.88 -4.14
N GLY A 362 -17.91 7.57 -3.01
CA GLY A 362 -17.73 8.35 -1.78
C GLY A 362 -16.32 8.26 -1.17
N TYR A 363 -15.58 7.17 -1.42
CA TYR A 363 -14.16 7.07 -1.07
C TYR A 363 -13.27 7.84 -2.03
N SER A 364 -13.57 7.80 -3.33
CA SER A 364 -12.74 8.44 -4.33
C SER A 364 -12.67 9.95 -4.13
N GLU A 365 -13.74 10.65 -3.78
CA GLU A 365 -13.71 12.10 -3.54
C GLU A 365 -12.63 12.51 -2.53
N LYS A 366 -12.51 11.78 -1.42
CA LYS A 366 -11.51 12.10 -0.40
C LYS A 366 -10.11 11.62 -0.78
N LEU A 367 -9.99 10.43 -1.37
CA LEU A 367 -8.70 9.94 -1.87
C LEU A 367 -8.16 10.85 -2.98
N ASP A 368 -9.02 11.30 -3.90
CA ASP A 368 -8.68 12.20 -4.99
C ASP A 368 -8.19 13.57 -4.51
N SER A 369 -8.67 14.05 -3.36
CA SER A 369 -8.17 15.29 -2.76
C SER A 369 -6.75 15.16 -2.17
N GLU A 370 -6.32 13.96 -1.82
CA GLU A 370 -5.05 13.71 -1.13
C GLU A 370 -4.00 12.99 -1.99
N TYR A 371 -4.44 12.24 -3.02
CA TYR A 371 -3.57 11.36 -3.83
C TYR A 371 -3.91 11.45 -5.31
N TRP A 372 -2.88 11.29 -6.13
CA TRP A 372 -3.04 11.19 -7.59
C TRP A 372 -3.50 9.80 -8.01
N ILE A 373 -2.98 8.76 -7.34
CA ILE A 373 -3.30 7.37 -7.65
C ILE A 373 -3.84 6.69 -6.40
N SER A 374 -4.96 6.00 -6.56
CA SER A 374 -5.49 5.08 -5.57
C SER A 374 -5.78 3.73 -6.23
N ALA A 375 -5.69 2.65 -5.46
CA ALA A 375 -6.03 1.32 -5.93
C ALA A 375 -6.88 0.58 -4.88
N THR A 376 -7.90 -0.09 -5.37
CA THR A 376 -8.81 -0.89 -4.56
C THR A 376 -8.91 -2.28 -5.15
N ILE A 377 -8.82 -3.31 -4.31
CA ILE A 377 -9.18 -4.66 -4.71
C ILE A 377 -10.64 -4.91 -4.34
N ILE A 378 -11.42 -5.31 -5.33
CA ILE A 378 -12.83 -5.71 -5.19
C ILE A 378 -12.86 -7.22 -5.26
N GLN A 379 -13.46 -7.88 -4.27
CA GLN A 379 -13.49 -9.33 -4.15
C GLN A 379 -14.93 -9.80 -4.08
N GLU A 380 -15.25 -10.88 -4.77
CA GLU A 380 -16.49 -11.60 -4.55
C GLU A 380 -16.47 -12.29 -3.19
N ILE A 381 -17.62 -12.35 -2.55
CA ILE A 381 -17.84 -13.07 -1.30
C ILE A 381 -18.73 -14.28 -1.59
N PHE A 382 -18.27 -15.45 -1.18
CA PHE A 382 -19.05 -16.68 -1.16
C PHE A 382 -19.79 -16.82 0.16
N ASP A 383 -20.86 -17.65 0.19
CA ASP A 383 -21.59 -17.98 1.42
C ASP A 383 -21.23 -19.42 1.87
N PRO A 384 -20.19 -19.60 2.68
CA PRO A 384 -19.75 -20.91 3.13
C PRO A 384 -20.69 -21.52 4.18
N LEU A 385 -20.84 -22.83 4.15
CA LEU A 385 -21.46 -23.57 5.25
C LEU A 385 -20.59 -23.48 6.51
N TYR A 386 -19.28 -23.67 6.32
CA TYR A 386 -18.26 -23.55 7.36
C TYR A 386 -17.12 -22.66 6.89
N THR A 387 -16.55 -21.87 7.80
CA THR A 387 -15.21 -21.30 7.64
C THR A 387 -14.26 -21.99 8.59
N GLY A 388 -13.00 -22.05 8.20
CA GLY A 388 -11.99 -22.74 8.97
C GLY A 388 -10.60 -22.15 8.79
N VAL A 389 -9.71 -22.60 9.65
CA VAL A 389 -8.27 -22.42 9.52
C VAL A 389 -7.59 -23.77 9.53
N ILE A 390 -6.54 -23.92 8.73
CA ILE A 390 -5.64 -25.05 8.77
C ILE A 390 -4.20 -24.58 8.92
N GLN A 391 -3.44 -25.26 9.75
CA GLN A 391 -2.06 -24.97 10.03
C GLN A 391 -1.26 -26.24 10.26
N ARG A 392 0.05 -26.23 9.94
CA ARG A 392 0.95 -27.32 10.32
C ARG A 392 1.35 -27.21 11.78
N ILE A 393 1.43 -28.37 12.42
CA ILE A 393 2.02 -28.58 13.74
C ILE A 393 3.03 -29.71 13.64
N PRO A 394 3.90 -29.94 14.64
CA PRO A 394 4.92 -31.00 14.60
C PRO A 394 4.36 -32.39 14.28
N GLU A 395 3.17 -32.72 14.80
CA GLU A 395 2.53 -34.02 14.62
C GLU A 395 1.75 -34.16 13.29
N GLY A 396 1.47 -33.04 12.59
CA GLY A 396 0.69 -33.03 11.36
C GLY A 396 -0.03 -31.71 11.10
N PHE A 397 -1.34 -31.68 11.31
CA PHE A 397 -2.18 -30.53 11.04
C PHE A 397 -3.16 -30.27 12.18
N ILE A 398 -3.42 -29.01 12.44
CA ILE A 398 -4.58 -28.58 13.20
C ILE A 398 -5.59 -27.93 12.24
N ILE A 399 -6.85 -28.34 12.33
CA ILE A 399 -7.97 -27.76 11.59
C ILE A 399 -9.01 -27.28 12.59
N GLU A 400 -9.36 -26.02 12.51
CA GLU A 400 -10.42 -25.42 13.32
C GLU A 400 -11.51 -24.91 12.40
N ILE A 401 -12.76 -25.22 12.69
CA ILE A 401 -13.91 -24.78 11.89
C ILE A 401 -15.02 -24.20 12.74
N THR A 402 -15.80 -23.32 12.14
CA THR A 402 -17.06 -22.82 12.68
C THR A 402 -18.13 -22.76 11.59
N ARG A 403 -19.39 -22.77 11.96
CA ARG A 403 -20.48 -22.55 11.02
C ARG A 403 -20.55 -21.07 10.62
N GLY A 404 -20.73 -20.82 9.31
CA GLY A 404 -20.83 -19.48 8.77
C GLY A 404 -19.49 -18.76 8.65
N HIS A 405 -19.51 -17.46 8.76
CA HIS A 405 -18.36 -16.58 8.51
C HIS A 405 -17.52 -16.24 9.74
N PHE A 406 -16.33 -15.68 9.55
CA PHE A 406 -15.53 -14.94 10.53
C PHE A 406 -14.90 -15.73 11.68
N LEU A 407 -14.44 -16.95 11.41
CA LEU A 407 -13.69 -17.72 12.40
C LEU A 407 -12.47 -16.97 12.94
N THR A 408 -11.68 -16.35 12.07
CA THR A 408 -10.43 -15.67 12.45
C THR A 408 -10.63 -14.42 13.28
N LYS A 409 -11.86 -13.91 13.38
CA LYS A 409 -12.19 -12.79 14.28
C LYS A 409 -12.38 -13.21 15.74
N GLY A 410 -12.40 -14.53 16.01
CA GLY A 410 -12.49 -15.06 17.35
C GLY A 410 -13.83 -14.86 18.05
N VAL A 411 -14.87 -14.44 17.33
CA VAL A 411 -16.20 -14.12 17.91
C VAL A 411 -17.12 -15.32 18.09
N VAL A 412 -16.74 -16.48 17.56
CA VAL A 412 -17.55 -17.71 17.61
C VAL A 412 -16.72 -18.90 18.06
N PRO A 413 -17.31 -19.86 18.78
CA PRO A 413 -16.63 -21.09 19.16
C PRO A 413 -16.31 -21.97 17.95
N THR A 414 -15.32 -22.85 18.07
CA THR A 414 -14.80 -23.68 16.98
C THR A 414 -14.77 -25.15 17.33
N SER A 415 -15.05 -26.01 16.36
CA SER A 415 -14.67 -27.43 16.40
C SER A 415 -13.23 -27.58 15.94
N GLN A 416 -12.47 -28.47 16.56
CA GLN A 416 -11.04 -28.64 16.37
C GLN A 416 -10.70 -30.08 16.04
N TYR A 417 -9.83 -30.28 15.06
CA TYR A 417 -9.30 -31.57 14.64
C TYR A 417 -7.78 -31.52 14.62
N ILE A 418 -7.14 -32.48 15.26
CA ILE A 418 -5.71 -32.74 15.17
C ILE A 418 -5.52 -33.95 14.29
N VAL A 419 -4.76 -33.80 13.21
CA VAL A 419 -4.61 -34.81 12.17
C VAL A 419 -3.13 -35.10 11.96
N SER A 420 -2.77 -36.38 11.91
CA SER A 420 -1.38 -36.78 11.66
C SER A 420 -0.92 -36.43 10.25
N ASN A 421 0.40 -36.46 10.01
CA ASN A 421 0.97 -36.28 8.67
C ASN A 421 0.47 -37.33 7.64
N GLN A 422 -0.01 -38.51 8.11
CA GLN A 422 -0.60 -39.55 7.27
C GLN A 422 -2.11 -39.34 7.04
N GLY A 423 -2.72 -38.32 7.62
CA GLY A 423 -4.15 -38.00 7.47
C GLY A 423 -5.06 -38.76 8.45
N TYR A 424 -4.53 -39.39 9.51
CA TYR A 424 -5.33 -39.97 10.57
C TYR A 424 -5.74 -38.94 11.60
N ILE A 425 -6.99 -38.93 12.01
CA ILE A 425 -7.49 -38.06 13.08
C ILE A 425 -6.90 -38.60 14.40
N LEU A 426 -6.05 -37.80 15.02
CA LEU A 426 -5.46 -38.08 16.33
C LEU A 426 -6.39 -37.61 17.45
N GLU A 427 -7.10 -36.51 17.23
CA GLU A 427 -8.03 -35.94 18.18
C GLU A 427 -9.12 -35.14 17.46
N LYS A 428 -10.32 -35.18 18.04
CA LYS A 428 -11.44 -34.38 17.56
C LYS A 428 -12.21 -33.83 18.76
N ASN A 429 -12.46 -32.52 18.74
CA ASN A 429 -13.26 -31.82 19.71
C ASN A 429 -14.33 -31.04 18.95
N GLU A 430 -15.53 -31.58 18.88
CA GLU A 430 -16.65 -31.01 18.16
C GLU A 430 -17.59 -30.29 19.10
N ILE A 431 -18.08 -29.14 18.67
CA ILE A 431 -18.96 -28.29 19.46
C ILE A 431 -20.35 -28.23 18.87
N GLN A 432 -21.33 -28.00 19.73
CA GLN A 432 -22.65 -27.56 19.32
C GLN A 432 -22.68 -26.04 19.25
N GLN A 433 -23.09 -25.52 18.10
CA GLN A 433 -23.14 -24.09 17.87
C GLN A 433 -24.57 -23.60 17.75
N ARG A 434 -24.95 -22.66 18.63
CA ARG A 434 -26.27 -22.06 18.65
C ARG A 434 -26.39 -20.82 17.79
N THR A 435 -25.28 -20.10 17.62
CA THR A 435 -25.23 -18.85 16.89
C THR A 435 -24.12 -18.85 15.90
N TRP A 436 -24.34 -18.32 14.72
CA TRP A 436 -23.30 -18.15 13.69
C TRP A 436 -23.55 -16.87 12.91
N LEU A 437 -22.50 -16.39 12.23
CA LEU A 437 -22.57 -15.24 11.36
C LEU A 437 -22.80 -15.68 9.92
N LYS A 438 -23.75 -15.04 9.26
CA LYS A 438 -24.09 -15.26 7.85
C LYS A 438 -24.20 -13.93 7.13
N ILE A 439 -23.88 -13.90 5.84
CA ILE A 439 -24.13 -12.76 4.98
C ILE A 439 -25.47 -12.97 4.27
N ILE A 440 -26.45 -12.15 4.60
CA ILE A 440 -27.76 -12.16 3.94
C ILE A 440 -27.99 -10.75 3.38
N GLU A 441 -28.23 -10.67 2.08
CA GLU A 441 -28.42 -9.39 1.36
C GLU A 441 -27.32 -8.35 1.68
N GLY A 442 -26.05 -8.83 1.79
CA GLY A 442 -24.87 -8.03 2.11
C GLY A 442 -24.77 -7.51 3.55
N HIS A 443 -25.72 -7.87 4.37
CA HIS A 443 -25.64 -7.60 5.80
C HIS A 443 -25.12 -8.83 6.53
N VAL A 444 -24.18 -8.62 7.43
CA VAL A 444 -23.74 -9.67 8.35
C VAL A 444 -24.75 -9.75 9.47
N ILE A 445 -25.42 -10.87 9.61
CA ILE A 445 -26.43 -11.11 10.63
C ILE A 445 -26.04 -12.26 11.54
N TYR A 446 -26.45 -12.18 12.82
CA TYR A 446 -26.41 -13.31 13.73
C TYR A 446 -27.61 -14.20 13.46
N CYS A 447 -27.35 -15.43 13.05
CA CYS A 447 -28.32 -16.49 12.99
C CYS A 447 -28.34 -17.23 14.34
N VAL A 448 -29.52 -17.57 14.83
CA VAL A 448 -29.71 -18.31 16.09
C VAL A 448 -30.53 -19.56 15.76
N CYS A 449 -30.11 -20.72 16.26
CA CYS A 449 -30.94 -21.93 16.22
C CYS A 449 -32.20 -21.76 17.10
N ASN A 450 -33.34 -22.24 16.63
CA ASN A 450 -34.50 -22.38 17.47
C ASN A 450 -34.23 -23.40 18.59
N ASN A 451 -34.92 -23.26 19.74
CA ASN A 451 -34.72 -24.14 20.90
C ASN A 451 -34.87 -25.62 20.50
N GLY A 452 -33.79 -26.37 20.61
CA GLY A 452 -33.69 -27.79 20.29
C GLY A 452 -32.92 -28.18 19.06
N ASP A 453 -32.61 -27.24 18.14
CA ASP A 453 -31.86 -27.48 16.89
C ASP A 453 -30.41 -27.01 16.99
N GLU A 454 -29.70 -27.32 18.08
CA GLU A 454 -28.26 -27.10 18.14
C GLU A 454 -27.57 -27.97 17.06
N SER A 455 -26.99 -27.32 16.06
CA SER A 455 -26.28 -28.08 15.04
C SER A 455 -24.84 -28.38 15.48
N LEU A 456 -24.51 -29.66 15.49
CA LEU A 456 -23.13 -30.10 15.64
C LEU A 456 -22.30 -29.56 14.48
N VAL A 457 -21.23 -28.85 14.79
CA VAL A 457 -20.25 -28.39 13.80
C VAL A 457 -19.24 -29.51 13.63
N SER A 458 -19.42 -30.33 12.60
CA SER A 458 -18.58 -31.52 12.39
C SER A 458 -18.17 -31.70 10.93
N LEU A 459 -17.01 -32.32 10.73
CA LEU A 459 -16.50 -32.77 9.45
C LEU A 459 -16.41 -34.28 9.41
N ARG A 460 -16.74 -34.85 8.25
CA ARG A 460 -16.48 -36.27 7.96
C ARG A 460 -14.98 -36.47 7.66
N ASP A 461 -14.48 -37.65 7.84
CA ASP A 461 -13.07 -38.01 7.54
C ASP A 461 -12.68 -37.65 6.10
N ILE A 462 -13.61 -37.78 5.16
CA ILE A 462 -13.36 -37.43 3.76
C ILE A 462 -13.21 -35.94 3.57
N ASP A 463 -13.97 -35.11 4.29
CA ASP A 463 -13.89 -33.64 4.21
C ASP A 463 -12.56 -33.15 4.77
N ILE A 464 -12.10 -33.73 5.88
CA ILE A 464 -10.78 -33.45 6.48
C ILE A 464 -9.65 -33.79 5.50
N LYS A 465 -9.70 -34.95 4.85
CA LYS A 465 -8.72 -35.35 3.83
C LYS A 465 -8.72 -34.40 2.64
N ASN A 466 -9.89 -33.98 2.17
CA ASN A 466 -10.03 -33.05 1.07
C ASN A 466 -9.45 -31.66 1.42
N ILE A 467 -9.67 -31.17 2.64
CA ILE A 467 -9.09 -29.91 3.13
C ILE A 467 -7.56 -29.99 3.11
N ILE A 468 -7.00 -31.05 3.71
CA ILE A 468 -5.53 -31.24 3.74
C ILE A 468 -4.97 -31.35 2.34
N GLN A 469 -5.56 -32.15 1.47
CA GLN A 469 -5.11 -32.32 0.09
C GLN A 469 -5.15 -30.99 -0.69
N CYS A 470 -6.22 -30.22 -0.50
CA CYS A 470 -6.40 -28.93 -1.18
C CYS A 470 -5.32 -27.92 -0.76
N PHE A 471 -5.05 -27.79 0.54
CA PHE A 471 -4.19 -26.70 1.04
C PHE A 471 -2.74 -27.11 1.30
N ASN A 472 -2.41 -28.40 1.29
CA ASN A 472 -1.04 -28.87 1.49
C ASN A 472 0.00 -28.22 0.58
N PRO A 473 -0.28 -27.92 -0.72
CA PRO A 473 0.68 -27.24 -1.60
C PRO A 473 1.06 -25.82 -1.16
N VAL A 474 0.20 -25.16 -0.40
CA VAL A 474 0.39 -23.77 0.05
C VAL A 474 0.74 -23.65 1.52
N LEU A 475 0.60 -24.73 2.29
CA LEU A 475 1.04 -24.80 3.68
C LEU A 475 2.57 -24.95 3.71
N LYS A 476 3.27 -23.85 3.88
CA LYS A 476 4.71 -23.83 4.14
C LYS A 476 4.99 -24.51 5.48
N THR A 477 6.19 -25.03 5.61
CA THR A 477 6.53 -26.05 6.62
C THR A 477 6.28 -25.67 8.07
N ASP A 478 6.18 -24.40 8.48
CA ASP A 478 6.01 -24.07 9.91
C ASP A 478 5.49 -22.64 10.18
N SER A 479 5.04 -21.87 9.17
CA SER A 479 4.89 -20.44 9.38
C SER A 479 3.66 -19.75 8.79
N ASN A 480 2.67 -20.50 8.30
CA ASN A 480 1.45 -19.87 7.82
C ASN A 480 0.16 -20.57 8.24
N VAL A 481 -0.83 -19.76 8.53
CA VAL A 481 -2.22 -20.18 8.74
C VAL A 481 -2.98 -19.93 7.47
N VAL A 482 -3.64 -20.95 6.94
CA VAL A 482 -4.54 -20.84 5.79
C VAL A 482 -5.97 -20.70 6.29
N GLU A 483 -6.60 -19.58 5.97
CA GLU A 483 -8.04 -19.35 6.20
C GLU A 483 -8.82 -19.85 4.97
N PHE A 484 -9.80 -20.72 5.20
CA PHE A 484 -10.58 -21.34 4.14
C PHE A 484 -12.08 -21.33 4.42
N GLY A 485 -12.88 -21.51 3.37
CA GLY A 485 -14.30 -21.77 3.46
C GLY A 485 -14.67 -23.10 2.83
N LEU A 486 -15.80 -23.65 3.22
CA LEU A 486 -16.39 -24.88 2.68
C LEU A 486 -17.74 -24.55 2.06
N LEU A 487 -17.82 -24.59 0.72
CA LEU A 487 -19.06 -24.44 -0.02
C LEU A 487 -19.82 -25.77 -0.06
N GLN A 488 -21.09 -25.76 0.27
CA GLN A 488 -21.95 -26.93 0.11
C GLN A 488 -22.40 -27.04 -1.34
N GLN A 489 -21.92 -28.04 -2.07
CA GLN A 489 -22.33 -28.31 -3.45
C GLN A 489 -23.54 -29.25 -3.54
N THR A 490 -23.58 -30.25 -2.66
CA THR A 490 -24.71 -31.17 -2.44
C THR A 490 -24.79 -31.47 -0.96
N GLU A 491 -25.82 -32.22 -0.51
CA GLU A 491 -25.93 -32.61 0.90
C GLU A 491 -24.66 -33.28 1.43
N ASP A 492 -23.95 -34.00 0.55
CA ASP A 492 -22.78 -34.81 0.90
C ASP A 492 -21.44 -34.28 0.38
N VAL A 493 -21.39 -33.12 -0.27
CA VAL A 493 -20.14 -32.63 -0.87
C VAL A 493 -19.83 -31.23 -0.43
N LEU A 494 -18.72 -31.10 0.31
CA LEU A 494 -18.13 -29.82 0.70
C LEU A 494 -16.92 -29.53 -0.18
N LYS A 495 -16.89 -28.35 -0.80
CA LYS A 495 -15.80 -27.88 -1.66
C LYS A 495 -14.97 -26.82 -0.94
N PRO A 496 -13.68 -27.07 -0.64
CA PRO A 496 -12.81 -26.10 -0.03
C PRO A 496 -12.49 -24.96 -1.00
N TYR A 497 -12.40 -23.73 -0.48
CA TYR A 497 -11.87 -22.57 -1.19
C TYR A 497 -11.01 -21.73 -0.26
N LEU A 498 -10.04 -21.01 -0.82
CA LEU A 498 -9.13 -20.16 -0.10
C LEU A 498 -9.78 -18.81 0.21
N ILE A 499 -9.63 -18.34 1.44
CA ILE A 499 -10.07 -17.01 1.87
C ILE A 499 -8.84 -16.08 2.07
N ASP A 500 -7.87 -16.53 2.87
CA ASP A 500 -6.68 -15.72 3.19
C ASP A 500 -5.49 -16.58 3.64
N PHE A 501 -4.30 -15.97 3.68
CA PHE A 501 -3.14 -16.46 4.40
C PHE A 501 -2.80 -15.49 5.52
N VAL A 502 -2.45 -16.03 6.67
CA VAL A 502 -1.79 -15.28 7.74
C VAL A 502 -0.37 -15.81 7.81
N ASP A 503 0.61 -15.01 7.42
CA ASP A 503 2.01 -15.35 7.63
C ASP A 503 2.29 -15.23 9.14
N ASP A 504 2.54 -16.38 9.77
CA ASP A 504 2.98 -16.46 11.16
C ASP A 504 4.52 -16.53 11.14
N ASN A 505 5.19 -15.44 11.47
CA ASN A 505 6.65 -15.40 11.53
C ASN A 505 7.21 -16.16 12.74
N SER A 506 6.36 -16.60 13.65
CA SER A 506 6.72 -17.47 14.76
C SER A 506 6.21 -18.90 14.49
N PRO A 507 7.11 -19.88 14.25
CA PRO A 507 6.70 -21.25 14.09
C PRO A 507 5.89 -21.69 15.31
N ILE A 508 4.73 -22.34 15.09
CA ILE A 508 3.98 -22.93 16.20
C ILE A 508 4.78 -24.12 16.72
N ASN A 509 5.60 -23.87 17.74
CA ASN A 509 6.22 -24.92 18.54
C ASN A 509 5.25 -25.45 19.64
N ILE A 510 3.93 -25.29 19.41
CA ILE A 510 2.92 -25.78 20.37
C ILE A 510 2.54 -27.20 19.93
N SER A 511 2.82 -28.17 20.79
CA SER A 511 2.43 -29.58 20.55
C SER A 511 0.90 -29.76 20.62
N SER A 512 0.41 -30.82 20.05
CA SER A 512 -1.01 -31.21 20.17
C SER A 512 -1.46 -31.32 21.64
N ALA A 513 -0.59 -31.84 22.51
CA ALA A 513 -0.85 -31.95 23.96
C ALA A 513 -0.99 -30.57 24.62
N ASP A 514 -0.19 -29.59 24.21
CA ASP A 514 -0.23 -28.22 24.75
C ASP A 514 -1.48 -27.47 24.28
N ILE A 515 -1.86 -27.64 23.03
CA ILE A 515 -3.12 -27.08 22.48
C ILE A 515 -4.31 -27.63 23.25
N LYS A 516 -4.34 -28.94 23.51
CA LYS A 516 -5.38 -29.61 24.31
C LYS A 516 -5.44 -29.06 25.72
N SER A 517 -4.28 -28.79 26.31
CA SER A 517 -4.14 -28.24 27.65
C SER A 517 -4.44 -26.73 27.71
N GLY A 518 -4.88 -26.10 26.61
CA GLY A 518 -5.35 -24.73 26.54
C GLY A 518 -4.25 -23.69 26.30
N ILE A 519 -3.03 -24.07 25.94
CA ILE A 519 -1.96 -23.10 25.60
C ILE A 519 -2.29 -22.44 24.26
N ILE A 520 -2.25 -21.13 24.24
CA ILE A 520 -2.37 -20.29 23.03
C ILE A 520 -1.02 -19.67 22.65
N SER A 521 -0.27 -19.20 23.66
CA SER A 521 1.07 -18.67 23.52
C SER A 521 1.88 -19.00 24.76
N TYR A 522 3.11 -19.48 24.57
CA TYR A 522 3.97 -19.89 25.70
C TYR A 522 4.38 -18.72 26.58
N GLY A 523 4.54 -19.00 27.85
CA GLY A 523 5.06 -18.07 28.83
C GLY A 523 4.45 -18.26 30.20
N SER A 524 4.88 -17.45 31.18
CA SER A 524 4.29 -17.39 32.50
C SER A 524 4.34 -15.96 33.02
N ILE A 525 3.25 -15.51 33.61
CA ILE A 525 3.14 -14.17 34.17
C ILE A 525 2.24 -14.20 35.41
N THR A 526 2.65 -13.48 36.45
CA THR A 526 1.85 -13.20 37.63
C THR A 526 1.49 -11.72 37.65
N GLY A 527 0.23 -11.38 37.77
CA GLY A 527 -0.21 -9.99 37.74
C GLY A 527 -1.66 -9.81 38.20
N LYS A 528 -2.11 -8.57 38.12
CA LYS A 528 -3.47 -8.18 38.49
C LYS A 528 -4.44 -8.57 37.38
N PRO A 529 -5.53 -9.30 37.66
CA PRO A 529 -6.55 -9.61 36.67
C PRO A 529 -7.41 -8.39 36.36
N ILE A 530 -7.63 -8.15 35.07
CA ILE A 530 -8.59 -7.17 34.54
C ILE A 530 -9.56 -7.90 33.63
N VAL A 531 -10.84 -7.92 34.00
CA VAL A 531 -11.91 -8.53 33.20
C VAL A 531 -12.38 -7.53 32.14
N VAL A 532 -12.31 -7.95 30.88
CA VAL A 532 -12.73 -7.16 29.73
C VAL A 532 -14.06 -7.72 29.23
N GLU A 533 -15.19 -7.11 29.67
CA GLU A 533 -16.53 -7.64 29.39
C GLU A 533 -17.07 -7.27 28.01
N LYS A 534 -16.71 -6.08 27.50
CA LYS A 534 -17.13 -5.58 26.18
C LYS A 534 -16.12 -4.58 25.66
N ILE A 535 -15.72 -4.73 24.41
CA ILE A 535 -14.76 -3.83 23.79
C ILE A 535 -15.48 -3.10 22.66
N ASP A 536 -15.95 -1.87 22.91
CA ASP A 536 -16.16 -0.93 21.83
C ASP A 536 -14.97 0.05 21.76
N ALA A 537 -14.68 0.55 20.55
CA ALA A 537 -13.48 1.35 20.31
C ALA A 537 -13.50 2.70 21.02
N ASP A 538 -14.68 3.21 21.38
CA ASP A 538 -14.86 4.50 22.02
C ASP A 538 -14.78 4.36 23.55
N SER A 539 -15.29 3.24 24.10
CA SER A 539 -15.20 2.95 25.54
C SER A 539 -13.79 2.54 25.99
N LEU A 540 -12.97 2.00 25.08
CA LEU A 540 -11.55 1.73 25.37
C LEU A 540 -10.77 3.02 25.67
N ASN A 541 -11.09 4.13 25.03
CA ASN A 541 -10.37 5.39 25.27
C ASN A 541 -10.82 6.10 26.57
N GLU A 542 -12.08 6.05 26.94
CA GLU A 542 -12.56 6.79 28.14
C GLU A 542 -12.55 5.96 29.43
N HIS A 543 -12.99 4.71 29.38
CA HIS A 543 -13.09 3.88 30.60
C HIS A 543 -11.71 3.35 31.04
N PHE A 544 -10.85 3.02 30.06
CA PHE A 544 -9.49 2.58 30.35
C PHE A 544 -8.56 3.74 30.72
N HIS A 545 -8.69 4.93 30.14
CA HIS A 545 -7.94 6.10 30.60
C HIS A 545 -8.26 6.44 32.04
N ASN A 546 -9.49 6.32 32.49
CA ASN A 546 -9.88 6.62 33.86
C ASN A 546 -9.48 5.51 34.86
N THR A 547 -9.56 4.23 34.47
CA THR A 547 -9.17 3.10 35.34
C THR A 547 -7.65 2.87 35.33
N LEU A 548 -6.96 3.17 34.24
CA LEU A 548 -5.53 2.98 34.07
C LEU A 548 -4.71 4.20 34.56
N SER A 549 -5.28 5.42 34.56
CA SER A 549 -4.58 6.60 35.11
C SER A 549 -4.35 6.49 36.63
N GLU A 550 -5.13 5.68 37.32
CA GLU A 550 -4.91 5.36 38.74
C GLU A 550 -3.92 4.19 38.97
N THR A 551 -3.67 3.33 37.95
CA THR A 551 -2.83 2.11 38.10
C THR A 551 -1.51 2.14 37.33
N THR A 552 -1.23 3.13 36.48
CA THR A 552 0.05 3.22 35.75
C THR A 552 1.22 3.71 36.62
N LYS A 553 1.60 2.92 37.60
CA LYS A 553 3.02 2.86 38.01
C LYS A 553 3.72 1.93 37.02
N SER A 554 4.77 2.39 36.43
CA SER A 554 5.48 1.89 35.24
C SER A 554 6.02 0.43 35.27
N ASN A 555 5.58 -0.44 36.19
CA ASN A 555 6.05 -1.82 36.34
C ASN A 555 4.96 -2.82 36.80
N GLU A 556 3.69 -2.47 36.81
CA GLU A 556 2.63 -3.39 37.25
C GLU A 556 2.31 -4.39 36.12
N LYS A 557 2.31 -5.70 36.45
CA LYS A 557 1.98 -6.78 35.53
C LYS A 557 0.46 -6.99 35.52
N ILE A 558 -0.12 -7.10 34.32
CA ILE A 558 -1.56 -7.17 34.10
C ILE A 558 -1.92 -8.46 33.35
N ILE A 559 -2.98 -9.11 33.77
CA ILE A 559 -3.57 -10.26 33.09
C ILE A 559 -4.97 -9.89 32.60
N PHE A 560 -5.14 -9.78 31.28
CA PHE A 560 -6.44 -9.50 30.66
C PHE A 560 -7.26 -10.78 30.57
N ILE A 561 -8.45 -10.76 31.16
CA ILE A 561 -9.42 -11.86 31.14
C ILE A 561 -10.51 -11.50 30.16
N CYS A 562 -10.52 -12.15 29.00
CA CYS A 562 -11.36 -11.82 27.85
C CYS A 562 -12.21 -13.02 27.44
N LYS A 563 -13.46 -12.79 27.06
CA LYS A 563 -14.30 -13.87 26.55
C LYS A 563 -13.77 -14.41 25.23
N ASN A 564 -13.44 -13.55 24.31
CA ASN A 564 -12.99 -13.89 22.95
C ASN A 564 -11.73 -13.10 22.58
N PRO A 565 -10.90 -13.58 21.63
CA PRO A 565 -9.71 -12.92 21.16
C PRO A 565 -10.04 -11.80 20.14
N GLU A 566 -10.78 -10.79 20.58
CA GLU A 566 -11.18 -9.68 19.72
C GLU A 566 -9.98 -8.83 19.30
N LEU A 567 -9.96 -8.41 18.03
CA LEU A 567 -8.86 -7.60 17.48
C LEU A 567 -8.73 -6.21 18.12
N ALA A 568 -9.78 -5.72 18.78
CA ALA A 568 -9.71 -4.51 19.61
C ALA A 568 -8.69 -4.61 20.73
N LEU A 569 -8.42 -5.83 21.23
CA LEU A 569 -7.38 -6.10 22.24
C LEU A 569 -5.96 -5.76 21.73
N LEU A 570 -5.75 -5.62 20.43
CA LEU A 570 -4.47 -5.15 19.87
C LEU A 570 -4.08 -3.75 20.36
N ALA A 571 -5.05 -2.92 20.69
CA ALA A 571 -4.78 -1.61 21.29
C ALA A 571 -4.05 -1.79 22.63
N LEU A 572 -4.46 -2.77 23.44
CA LEU A 572 -3.80 -3.11 24.72
C LEU A 572 -2.40 -3.69 24.48
N VAL A 573 -2.27 -4.64 23.53
CA VAL A 573 -0.97 -5.25 23.18
C VAL A 573 0.05 -4.21 22.73
N ASN A 574 -0.39 -3.12 22.13
CA ASN A 574 0.50 -2.05 21.64
C ASN A 574 0.78 -0.95 22.69
N GLN A 575 0.05 -0.93 23.81
CA GLN A 575 0.25 0.04 24.90
C GLN A 575 1.20 -0.45 25.98
N TYR A 576 1.38 -1.75 26.10
CA TYR A 576 2.19 -2.35 27.15
C TYR A 576 3.39 -3.10 26.60
N GLU A 577 4.45 -3.19 27.40
CA GLU A 577 5.58 -4.06 27.10
C GLU A 577 5.15 -5.54 27.19
N PRO A 578 5.56 -6.41 26.26
CA PRO A 578 5.11 -7.80 26.19
C PRO A 578 5.31 -8.61 27.49
N GLN A 579 6.38 -8.33 28.25
CA GLN A 579 6.68 -9.00 29.51
C GLN A 579 5.78 -8.58 30.69
N ASN A 580 4.99 -7.53 30.53
CA ASN A 580 4.12 -6.96 31.55
C ASN A 580 2.65 -7.33 31.38
N ILE A 581 2.30 -8.06 30.32
CA ILE A 581 0.91 -8.46 30.05
C ILE A 581 0.79 -9.95 29.78
N GLY A 582 -0.41 -10.50 30.09
CA GLY A 582 -0.83 -11.85 29.70
C GLY A 582 -2.31 -11.90 29.41
N PHE A 583 -2.78 -12.98 28.77
CA PHE A 583 -4.16 -13.13 28.38
C PHE A 583 -4.76 -14.46 28.81
N VAL A 584 -6.02 -14.39 29.23
CA VAL A 584 -6.87 -15.56 29.52
C VAL A 584 -8.14 -15.42 28.71
N PHE A 585 -8.42 -16.41 27.88
CA PHE A 585 -9.63 -16.46 27.06
C PHE A 585 -10.59 -17.56 27.50
N GLU A 586 -11.88 -17.31 27.39
CA GLU A 586 -12.87 -18.40 27.41
C GLU A 586 -12.65 -19.28 26.16
N ASN A 587 -12.73 -18.65 24.99
CA ASN A 587 -12.57 -19.28 23.69
C ASN A 587 -11.52 -18.53 22.88
N CYS A 588 -10.57 -19.27 22.32
CA CYS A 588 -9.59 -18.73 21.40
C CYS A 588 -9.13 -19.83 20.46
N ALA A 589 -9.38 -19.64 19.17
CA ALA A 589 -8.81 -20.52 18.14
C ALA A 589 -7.30 -20.30 18.08
N VAL A 590 -6.52 -21.36 17.92
CA VAL A 590 -5.05 -21.27 17.81
C VAL A 590 -4.64 -20.49 16.56
N GLY A 591 -5.42 -20.61 15.48
CA GLY A 591 -5.24 -19.85 14.24
C GLY A 591 -5.86 -18.45 14.23
N ALA A 592 -6.48 -17.99 15.32
CA ALA A 592 -7.04 -16.63 15.37
C ALA A 592 -5.93 -15.56 15.25
N HIS A 593 -6.20 -14.46 14.56
CA HIS A 593 -5.22 -13.37 14.37
C HIS A 593 -4.60 -12.88 15.68
N MET A 594 -5.41 -12.77 16.73
CA MET A 594 -4.91 -12.38 18.05
C MET A 594 -3.95 -13.40 18.63
N ALA A 595 -4.25 -14.70 18.47
CA ALA A 595 -3.40 -15.79 18.94
C ALA A 595 -2.01 -15.77 18.23
N VAL A 596 -2.00 -15.52 16.92
CA VAL A 596 -0.76 -15.36 16.14
C VAL A 596 0.07 -14.20 16.69
N ILE A 597 -0.53 -13.02 16.88
CA ILE A 597 0.19 -11.84 17.39
C ILE A 597 0.74 -12.04 18.80
N LEU A 598 -0.01 -12.74 19.67
CA LEU A 598 0.46 -13.04 21.03
C LEU A 598 1.69 -13.95 20.99
N ARG A 599 1.72 -14.95 20.08
CA ARG A 599 2.91 -15.80 19.87
C ARG A 599 4.08 -15.01 19.32
N GLU A 600 3.88 -14.19 18.29
CA GLU A 600 4.94 -13.34 17.70
C GLU A 600 5.59 -12.43 18.73
N LYS A 601 4.79 -11.88 19.65
CA LYS A 601 5.28 -10.99 20.72
C LYS A 601 5.76 -11.72 21.98
N GLY A 602 5.61 -13.05 22.05
CA GLY A 602 5.96 -13.86 23.22
C GLY A 602 5.12 -13.54 24.46
N ILE A 603 3.88 -13.11 24.28
CA ILE A 603 2.96 -12.75 25.36
C ILE A 603 2.24 -14.01 25.85
N PRO A 604 2.33 -14.38 27.15
CA PRO A 604 1.66 -15.56 27.68
C PRO A 604 0.15 -15.52 27.51
N ALA A 605 -0.42 -16.60 26.94
CA ALA A 605 -1.87 -16.68 26.72
C ALA A 605 -2.39 -18.11 26.85
N ILE A 606 -3.55 -18.25 27.50
CA ILE A 606 -4.23 -19.52 27.70
C ILE A 606 -5.72 -19.43 27.36
N ARG A 607 -6.33 -20.59 27.03
CA ARG A 607 -7.76 -20.80 26.87
C ARG A 607 -8.25 -21.74 27.98
N ILE A 608 -9.31 -21.38 28.69
CA ILE A 608 -9.80 -22.13 29.84
C ILE A 608 -11.22 -22.66 29.69
N GLY A 609 -11.90 -22.40 28.58
CA GLY A 609 -13.24 -22.89 28.28
C GLY A 609 -14.28 -22.49 29.33
N SER A 610 -15.18 -23.41 29.64
CA SER A 610 -16.29 -23.15 30.60
C SER A 610 -15.85 -22.76 32.03
N SER A 611 -14.59 -23.03 32.38
CA SER A 611 -14.01 -22.56 33.65
C SER A 611 -13.91 -21.03 33.76
N PHE A 612 -14.07 -20.32 32.67
CA PHE A 612 -14.08 -18.86 32.60
C PHE A 612 -15.14 -18.23 33.55
N TYR A 613 -16.31 -18.85 33.67
CA TYR A 613 -17.41 -18.31 34.48
C TYR A 613 -17.25 -18.52 35.98
N THR A 614 -16.31 -19.35 36.40
CA THR A 614 -16.03 -19.65 37.82
C THR A 614 -14.81 -18.92 38.36
N LEU A 615 -14.21 -18.01 37.55
CA LEU A 615 -13.01 -17.30 37.95
C LEU A 615 -13.25 -16.32 39.10
N PRO A 616 -12.38 -16.28 40.12
CA PRO A 616 -12.36 -15.18 41.07
C PRO A 616 -11.97 -13.87 40.34
N ARG A 617 -12.60 -12.78 40.75
CA ARG A 617 -12.38 -11.45 40.12
C ARG A 617 -11.50 -10.52 40.97
N GLN A 618 -10.90 -11.02 42.04
CA GLN A 618 -10.05 -10.26 42.98
C GLN A 618 -8.80 -11.04 43.37
N GLY A 619 -7.74 -10.35 43.73
CA GLY A 619 -6.43 -10.91 44.03
C GLY A 619 -5.50 -10.96 42.80
N ASN A 620 -4.20 -11.28 43.02
CA ASN A 620 -3.29 -11.54 41.91
C ASN A 620 -3.57 -12.92 41.33
N CYS A 621 -3.28 -13.10 40.04
CA CYS A 621 -3.34 -14.41 39.42
C CYS A 621 -2.06 -14.67 38.60
N THR A 622 -1.78 -15.96 38.38
CA THR A 622 -0.65 -16.43 37.58
C THR A 622 -1.18 -17.22 36.39
N VAL A 623 -0.81 -16.81 35.19
CA VAL A 623 -0.98 -17.56 33.94
C VAL A 623 0.26 -18.45 33.74
N ASP A 624 0.06 -19.76 33.69
CA ASP A 624 1.12 -20.74 33.44
C ASP A 624 0.90 -21.45 32.10
N ALA A 625 1.51 -20.93 31.07
CA ALA A 625 1.55 -21.54 29.74
C ALA A 625 2.89 -22.23 29.44
N LYS A 626 3.66 -22.61 30.47
CA LYS A 626 4.97 -23.30 30.33
C LYS A 626 4.98 -24.71 30.85
N THR A 627 4.26 -24.98 31.97
CA THR A 627 4.33 -26.27 32.66
C THR A 627 3.58 -27.34 31.87
N PRO A 628 4.24 -28.42 31.40
CA PRO A 628 3.59 -29.51 30.71
C PRO A 628 2.57 -30.24 31.57
N GLY A 629 1.51 -30.78 30.95
CA GLY A 629 0.55 -31.69 31.58
C GLY A 629 -0.51 -31.05 32.46
N LEU A 630 -0.51 -29.73 32.66
CA LEU A 630 -1.57 -29.03 33.36
C LEU A 630 -2.86 -29.01 32.51
N LEU A 631 -4.02 -29.23 33.15
CA LEU A 631 -5.31 -29.00 32.51
C LEU A 631 -5.58 -27.50 32.36
N PRO A 632 -6.46 -27.07 31.40
CA PRO A 632 -6.71 -25.65 31.15
C PRO A 632 -7.05 -24.86 32.42
N LYS A 633 -7.90 -25.39 33.31
CA LYS A 633 -8.27 -24.76 34.59
C LYS A 633 -7.13 -24.64 35.62
N GLU A 634 -6.10 -25.48 35.51
CA GLU A 634 -4.95 -25.50 36.43
C GLU A 634 -3.86 -24.50 36.02
N ARG A 635 -3.98 -23.95 34.80
CA ARG A 635 -3.03 -22.97 34.24
C ARG A 635 -3.24 -21.55 34.76
N LEU A 636 -4.38 -21.30 35.40
CA LEU A 636 -4.70 -20.04 36.05
C LEU A 636 -4.77 -20.27 37.56
N LYS A 637 -3.84 -19.70 38.30
CA LYS A 637 -3.77 -19.80 39.74
C LYS A 637 -4.03 -18.41 40.33
N TYR A 638 -4.83 -18.36 41.40
CA TYR A 638 -5.09 -17.14 42.18
C TYR A 638 -4.32 -17.22 43.50
N GLU A 639 -3.69 -16.09 43.88
CA GLU A 639 -3.00 -15.91 45.18
C GLU A 639 -3.94 -15.22 46.17
#